data_a932e374bdf018f1cdeb8ff48cdccf6d
#
_entry.id   a932e374bdf018f1cdeb8ff48cdccf6d
#
_cell.length_a   1.000
_cell.length_b   1.000
_cell.length_c   1.000
_cell.angle_alpha   90.00
_cell.angle_beta   90.00
_cell.angle_gamma   90.00
#
_symmetry.space_group_name_H-M   'P 1'
#
loop_
_entity.id
_entity.type
_entity.pdbx_description
1 polymer ?
#
loop_
_entity_poly.entity_id
_entity_poly.type
_entity_poly.pdbx_seq_one_letter_code
_entity_poly.pdbx_strand_id
1 'polypeptide(L)'
;MVSTAQGYKCKFFTVEPIFFNGQRAEQKVWDAVRSAFNDRENCLCFWTYPVFIKDKKICFEPDILIVDKELGIIVIEVKNIRINQITHIEGYNWFTQNFFKSPLNAYKQSKNQLHQLINSCNNYPLLKQKVKGRVLVALPSITESQWTRKGFSEQLCCPPILFQEDIDRDNLIQTIVQTAGQVQPGKPLEDKEWRLLQKIICGPVLPPIINEEGKTFNPLPPRRQVIEKLQQWVGSTDIEQIHIGMSIPPEPQRIRGIAGSGKTVLLCQKAAWMHWYHPDWDIALVFFTRSLYDQAVHLVNEWLKFFSNDEVEYDPETSKLKILHAWGDDRQPGLYSTIHDTQNISLIHDQRVKGNPPEKLAYLCKRVLSEYQIQPIFDAILIDEGQDLALDEQQLKFEDKQSVYWLAWQALRPVAPDTPDVRRLIWAYDEAQSLDALSIPTSKEVLGAELSQILGGNGGAWYEGGIRKAYAMRHCYRTPGNILTAAHAIGMGWLRPEGMLTGITNKKDWEHIGYEVDGDFRKIGEPITISRPLKNSPNPVHHFWSGDLLEFNVYDSCEAELNALREKIHQNIHCDGLKPSRDILVIVLGSQEESINLQKRAAQTLQKYGVDFYIPSALNSNQFPEQMDLQDKRPNQFWKEEAVTVSRIYRAKGNEAYMVHLIGFNNIAKNESSISLRNQLFVALTRSKAWVSLSGVGEYPMCEEMRQAIKNGNTFTFNYKKPLGRVIGEEILT
;
A
#
# COMPACT_ATOMS: atom_id res chain seq x y z
N MET A 1 8.69 -24.42 23.63
CA MET A 1 7.35 -24.00 24.11
C MET A 1 6.62 -23.44 22.91
N VAL A 2 5.57 -24.12 22.46
CA VAL A 2 4.76 -23.68 21.32
C VAL A 2 4.03 -22.41 21.71
N SER A 3 4.38 -21.28 21.09
CA SER A 3 3.63 -20.03 21.21
C SER A 3 2.20 -20.31 20.76
N THR A 4 1.26 -20.29 21.69
CA THR A 4 -0.17 -20.28 21.41
C THR A 4 -0.45 -19.11 20.47
N ALA A 5 -0.92 -19.40 19.26
CA ALA A 5 -1.31 -18.38 18.28
C ALA A 5 -2.36 -17.48 18.96
N GLN A 6 -1.99 -16.22 19.26
CA GLN A 6 -2.94 -15.20 19.69
C GLN A 6 -3.97 -15.04 18.56
N GLY A 7 -5.25 -15.28 18.88
CA GLY A 7 -6.36 -15.03 17.97
C GLY A 7 -6.38 -13.56 17.55
N TYR A 8 -6.65 -13.32 16.27
CA TYR A 8 -6.83 -11.95 15.77
C TYR A 8 -8.27 -11.51 16.03
N LYS A 9 -8.45 -10.31 16.59
CA LYS A 9 -9.80 -9.69 16.70
C LYS A 9 -10.49 -9.65 15.36
N CYS A 10 -11.83 -9.66 15.38
CA CYS A 10 -12.65 -9.55 14.18
C CYS A 10 -12.28 -8.33 13.34
N LYS A 11 -12.19 -8.51 12.02
CA LYS A 11 -11.94 -7.43 11.06
C LYS A 11 -13.18 -7.15 10.24
N PHE A 12 -13.50 -5.88 10.04
CA PHE A 12 -14.68 -5.40 9.33
C PHE A 12 -14.28 -4.71 8.04
N PHE A 13 -14.92 -5.07 6.93
CA PHE A 13 -14.57 -4.65 5.58
C PHE A 13 -15.78 -4.10 4.85
N THR A 14 -15.63 -2.91 4.29
CA THR A 14 -16.64 -2.21 3.49
C THR A 14 -15.97 -1.64 2.24
N VAL A 15 -16.62 -1.75 1.08
CA VAL A 15 -16.09 -1.21 -0.17
C VAL A 15 -16.32 0.28 -0.26
N GLU A 16 -17.57 0.72 -0.20
CA GLU A 16 -17.97 2.13 -0.28
C GLU A 16 -19.07 2.42 0.74
N PRO A 17 -18.98 3.53 1.49
CA PRO A 17 -20.09 3.95 2.36
C PRO A 17 -21.25 4.42 1.49
N ILE A 18 -22.43 4.00 1.83
CA ILE A 18 -23.61 4.23 1.01
C ILE A 18 -24.29 5.53 1.44
N PHE A 19 -24.39 6.49 0.53
CA PHE A 19 -25.02 7.79 0.76
C PHE A 19 -26.52 7.84 0.42
N PHE A 20 -27.15 6.75 -0.04
CA PHE A 20 -28.52 6.76 -0.53
C PHE A 20 -29.54 6.24 0.50
N ASN A 21 -30.69 6.92 0.60
CA ASN A 21 -31.80 6.60 1.50
C ASN A 21 -32.36 5.16 1.38
N GLY A 22 -31.98 4.38 0.34
CA GLY A 22 -32.43 3.00 0.13
C GLY A 22 -31.74 1.96 1.02
N GLN A 23 -30.56 2.25 1.54
CA GLN A 23 -29.70 1.27 2.20
C GLN A 23 -29.58 1.43 3.73
N ARG A 24 -30.42 2.28 4.33
CA ARG A 24 -30.51 2.41 5.80
C ARG A 24 -30.78 1.10 6.53
N ALA A 25 -31.47 0.18 5.89
CA ALA A 25 -31.77 -1.13 6.46
C ALA A 25 -30.51 -2.02 6.51
N GLU A 26 -29.71 -2.02 5.46
CA GLU A 26 -28.43 -2.75 5.41
C GLU A 26 -27.46 -2.18 6.43
N GLN A 27 -27.35 -0.85 6.52
CA GLN A 27 -26.51 -0.18 7.51
C GLN A 27 -26.89 -0.57 8.94
N LYS A 28 -28.20 -0.60 9.27
CA LYS A 28 -28.68 -1.03 10.59
C LYS A 28 -28.23 -2.44 10.95
N VAL A 29 -28.32 -3.38 9.99
CA VAL A 29 -27.85 -4.77 10.18
C VAL A 29 -26.34 -4.80 10.29
N TRP A 30 -25.60 -4.03 9.46
CA TRP A 30 -24.16 -3.95 9.51
C TRP A 30 -23.65 -3.40 10.86
N ASP A 31 -24.26 -2.36 11.38
CA ASP A 31 -23.90 -1.79 12.69
C ASP A 31 -24.14 -2.79 13.83
N ALA A 32 -25.22 -3.59 13.75
CA ALA A 32 -25.46 -4.68 14.69
C ALA A 32 -24.38 -5.78 14.57
N VAL A 33 -23.99 -6.18 13.34
CA VAL A 33 -22.88 -7.12 13.10
C VAL A 33 -21.58 -6.59 13.68
N ARG A 34 -21.23 -5.32 13.43
CA ARG A 34 -20.02 -4.71 13.98
C ARG A 34 -20.02 -4.73 15.51
N SER A 35 -21.15 -4.38 16.13
CA SER A 35 -21.29 -4.41 17.59
C SER A 35 -21.17 -5.82 18.16
N ALA A 36 -21.85 -6.79 17.54
CA ALA A 36 -21.91 -8.17 18.01
C ALA A 36 -20.57 -8.92 17.87
N PHE A 37 -19.85 -8.70 16.76
CA PHE A 37 -18.61 -9.42 16.45
C PHE A 37 -17.32 -8.69 16.85
N ASN A 38 -17.40 -7.47 17.41
CA ASN A 38 -16.22 -6.65 17.73
C ASN A 38 -15.18 -7.35 18.64
N ASP A 39 -15.65 -8.10 19.62
CA ASP A 39 -14.78 -8.78 20.59
C ASP A 39 -14.47 -10.23 20.20
N ARG A 40 -14.98 -10.70 19.05
CA ARG A 40 -14.78 -12.07 18.58
C ARG A 40 -13.42 -12.21 17.90
N GLU A 41 -12.77 -13.34 18.12
CA GLU A 41 -11.47 -13.65 17.48
C GLU A 41 -11.66 -14.50 16.23
N ASN A 42 -10.71 -14.43 15.31
CA ASN A 42 -10.67 -15.22 14.07
C ASN A 42 -11.97 -15.11 13.23
N CYS A 43 -12.41 -13.88 13.02
CA CYS A 43 -13.60 -13.54 12.25
C CYS A 43 -13.30 -12.44 11.25
N LEU A 44 -13.96 -12.49 10.08
CA LEU A 44 -13.96 -11.46 9.04
C LEU A 44 -15.41 -11.15 8.69
N CYS A 45 -15.80 -9.90 8.71
CA CYS A 45 -17.12 -9.43 8.33
C CYS A 45 -17.02 -8.47 7.16
N PHE A 46 -17.87 -8.66 6.16
CA PHE A 46 -17.86 -7.89 4.91
C PHE A 46 -19.24 -7.33 4.64
N TRP A 47 -19.31 -6.06 4.25
CA TRP A 47 -20.53 -5.39 3.81
C TRP A 47 -20.39 -4.95 2.36
N THR A 48 -21.35 -5.37 1.49
CA THR A 48 -21.32 -5.11 0.04
C THR A 48 -19.92 -5.31 -0.56
N TYR A 49 -19.33 -6.47 -0.24
CA TYR A 49 -17.97 -6.76 -0.65
C TYR A 49 -17.97 -7.82 -1.75
N PRO A 50 -17.40 -7.54 -2.92
CA PRO A 50 -17.36 -8.49 -4.02
C PRO A 50 -16.42 -9.66 -3.70
N VAL A 51 -16.91 -10.85 -3.93
CA VAL A 51 -16.14 -12.09 -3.78
C VAL A 51 -15.76 -12.62 -5.15
N PHE A 52 -14.45 -12.76 -5.39
CA PHE A 52 -13.88 -13.23 -6.64
C PHE A 52 -13.55 -14.73 -6.53
N ILE A 53 -14.18 -15.55 -7.39
CA ILE A 53 -13.87 -16.99 -7.48
C ILE A 53 -13.10 -17.25 -8.76
N LYS A 54 -11.78 -17.35 -8.66
CA LYS A 54 -10.82 -17.42 -9.77
C LYS A 54 -11.09 -18.51 -10.81
N ASP A 55 -11.64 -19.66 -10.40
CA ASP A 55 -11.87 -20.80 -11.29
C ASP A 55 -13.21 -20.75 -12.06
N LYS A 56 -14.11 -19.83 -11.75
CA LYS A 56 -15.48 -19.82 -12.27
C LYS A 56 -15.97 -18.52 -12.87
N LYS A 57 -15.12 -17.50 -13.01
CA LYS A 57 -15.51 -16.17 -13.52
C LYS A 57 -16.73 -15.54 -12.81
N ILE A 58 -16.96 -15.83 -11.55
CA ILE A 58 -18.13 -15.36 -10.82
C ILE A 58 -17.68 -14.30 -9.80
N CYS A 59 -18.15 -13.09 -10.03
CA CYS A 59 -18.17 -12.04 -9.01
C CYS A 59 -19.60 -11.94 -8.48
N PHE A 60 -19.76 -12.03 -7.17
CA PHE A 60 -21.04 -11.74 -6.52
C PHE A 60 -20.77 -10.92 -5.25
N GLU A 61 -21.75 -10.12 -4.91
CA GLU A 61 -21.68 -9.15 -3.84
C GLU A 61 -22.82 -9.43 -2.86
N PRO A 62 -22.58 -10.18 -1.77
CA PRO A 62 -23.57 -10.38 -0.74
C PRO A 62 -23.78 -9.09 0.07
N ASP A 63 -25.02 -8.82 0.52
CA ASP A 63 -25.29 -7.66 1.37
C ASP A 63 -24.39 -7.71 2.60
N ILE A 64 -24.34 -8.84 3.34
CA ILE A 64 -23.38 -9.07 4.43
C ILE A 64 -22.83 -10.50 4.34
N LEU A 65 -21.52 -10.62 4.41
CA LEU A 65 -20.79 -11.88 4.50
C LEU A 65 -20.00 -11.93 5.80
N ILE A 66 -20.20 -12.97 6.59
CA ILE A 66 -19.41 -13.23 7.79
C ILE A 66 -18.65 -14.54 7.59
N VAL A 67 -17.36 -14.53 7.84
CA VAL A 67 -16.48 -15.68 7.76
C VAL A 67 -15.82 -15.86 9.12
N ASP A 68 -16.14 -16.92 9.80
CA ASP A 68 -15.72 -17.17 11.18
C ASP A 68 -15.13 -18.56 11.32
N LYS A 69 -14.06 -18.69 12.09
CA LYS A 69 -13.33 -19.96 12.27
C LYS A 69 -14.19 -21.06 12.87
N GLU A 70 -15.15 -20.72 13.75
CA GLU A 70 -16.04 -21.68 14.43
C GLU A 70 -17.39 -21.80 13.75
N LEU A 71 -17.96 -20.66 13.31
CA LEU A 71 -19.29 -20.59 12.73
C LEU A 71 -19.30 -20.90 11.23
N GLY A 72 -18.15 -20.78 10.54
CA GLY A 72 -18.02 -20.99 9.11
C GLY A 72 -18.40 -19.77 8.29
N ILE A 73 -19.08 -19.97 7.16
CA ILE A 73 -19.52 -18.89 6.23
C ILE A 73 -21.00 -18.61 6.47
N ILE A 74 -21.33 -17.36 6.74
CA ILE A 74 -22.70 -16.88 6.93
C ILE A 74 -22.96 -15.76 5.91
N VAL A 75 -24.00 -15.92 5.12
CA VAL A 75 -24.52 -14.89 4.20
C VAL A 75 -25.82 -14.35 4.75
N ILE A 76 -25.91 -13.03 4.92
CA ILE A 76 -27.14 -12.37 5.36
C ILE A 76 -27.59 -11.44 4.25
N GLU A 77 -28.78 -11.72 3.73
CA GLU A 77 -29.46 -10.87 2.75
C GLU A 77 -30.41 -9.93 3.47
N VAL A 78 -30.32 -8.65 3.21
CA VAL A 78 -31.13 -7.63 3.89
C VAL A 78 -32.25 -7.14 2.98
N LYS A 79 -33.47 -7.09 3.50
CA LYS A 79 -34.62 -6.57 2.75
C LYS A 79 -35.31 -5.46 3.52
N ASN A 80 -35.32 -4.28 2.94
CA ASN A 80 -36.00 -3.10 3.48
C ASN A 80 -37.47 -3.10 3.09
N ILE A 81 -38.25 -4.03 3.66
CA ILE A 81 -39.70 -4.15 3.42
C ILE A 81 -40.47 -4.09 4.74
N ARG A 82 -41.73 -3.65 4.65
CA ARG A 82 -42.67 -3.67 5.76
C ARG A 82 -43.65 -4.83 5.61
N ILE A 83 -44.20 -5.33 6.71
CA ILE A 83 -45.09 -6.50 6.70
C ILE A 83 -46.35 -6.32 5.81
N ASN A 84 -46.87 -5.12 5.70
CA ASN A 84 -48.03 -4.80 4.87
C ASN A 84 -47.73 -4.78 3.37
N GLN A 85 -46.47 -4.73 2.98
CA GLN A 85 -46.04 -4.80 1.59
C GLN A 85 -45.95 -6.23 1.05
N ILE A 86 -45.92 -7.24 1.93
CA ILE A 86 -45.91 -8.66 1.56
C ILE A 86 -47.37 -9.10 1.41
N THR A 87 -47.77 -9.49 0.20
CA THR A 87 -49.11 -9.97 -0.10
C THR A 87 -49.29 -11.44 0.22
N HIS A 88 -48.41 -12.30 -0.28
CA HIS A 88 -48.35 -13.74 0.00
C HIS A 88 -46.96 -14.30 -0.28
N ILE A 89 -46.71 -15.52 0.15
CA ILE A 89 -45.46 -16.25 -0.01
C ILE A 89 -45.77 -17.60 -0.62
N GLU A 90 -45.05 -17.96 -1.70
CA GLU A 90 -45.12 -19.28 -2.35
C GLU A 90 -43.69 -19.90 -2.39
N GLY A 91 -43.42 -20.82 -1.49
CA GLY A 91 -42.08 -21.38 -1.32
C GLY A 91 -41.07 -20.30 -0.95
N TYR A 92 -40.06 -20.12 -1.79
CA TYR A 92 -39.05 -19.04 -1.58
C TYR A 92 -39.40 -17.72 -2.26
N ASN A 93 -40.55 -17.65 -2.95
CA ASN A 93 -40.97 -16.46 -3.69
C ASN A 93 -41.91 -15.62 -2.81
N TRP A 94 -41.49 -14.38 -2.55
CA TRP A 94 -42.30 -13.40 -1.80
C TRP A 94 -42.92 -12.40 -2.77
N PHE A 95 -44.23 -12.36 -2.81
CA PHE A 95 -44.98 -11.41 -3.64
C PHE A 95 -45.25 -10.14 -2.87
N THR A 96 -44.90 -9.01 -3.46
CA THR A 96 -44.95 -7.70 -2.79
C THR A 96 -45.73 -6.69 -3.61
N GLN A 97 -46.41 -5.76 -2.91
CA GLN A 97 -47.02 -4.58 -3.54
C GLN A 97 -46.01 -3.47 -3.68
N ASN A 98 -45.98 -2.81 -4.84
CA ASN A 98 -45.13 -1.63 -5.13
C ASN A 98 -43.61 -1.87 -5.09
N PHE A 99 -43.16 -3.08 -5.36
CA PHE A 99 -41.74 -3.38 -5.55
C PHE A 99 -41.40 -3.58 -7.03
N PHE A 100 -40.27 -3.06 -7.50
CA PHE A 100 -39.85 -3.09 -8.90
C PHE A 100 -39.67 -4.51 -9.47
N LYS A 101 -39.36 -5.50 -8.63
CA LYS A 101 -39.22 -6.91 -9.03
C LYS A 101 -40.01 -7.78 -8.06
N SER A 102 -41.09 -8.35 -8.58
CA SER A 102 -41.89 -9.37 -7.89
C SER A 102 -41.90 -10.63 -8.77
N PRO A 103 -41.73 -11.84 -8.23
CA PRO A 103 -41.51 -12.16 -6.83
C PRO A 103 -40.07 -11.89 -6.31
N LEU A 104 -39.93 -11.60 -5.02
CA LEU A 104 -38.66 -11.39 -4.35
C LEU A 104 -38.09 -12.75 -3.94
N ASN A 105 -36.87 -13.05 -4.35
CA ASN A 105 -36.21 -14.35 -4.14
C ASN A 105 -34.94 -14.22 -3.27
N ALA A 106 -35.01 -13.45 -2.19
CA ALA A 106 -33.86 -13.15 -1.34
C ALA A 106 -33.07 -14.39 -0.90
N TYR A 107 -33.75 -15.35 -0.32
CA TYR A 107 -33.12 -16.58 0.19
C TYR A 107 -32.47 -17.44 -0.88
N LYS A 108 -33.12 -17.59 -2.06
CA LYS A 108 -32.59 -18.41 -3.15
C LYS A 108 -31.31 -17.80 -3.74
N GLN A 109 -31.27 -16.47 -3.86
CA GLN A 109 -30.12 -15.76 -4.35
C GLN A 109 -28.91 -15.99 -3.45
N SER A 110 -29.04 -15.70 -2.16
CA SER A 110 -27.96 -15.83 -1.16
C SER A 110 -27.56 -17.28 -0.95
N LYS A 111 -28.50 -18.21 -1.02
CA LYS A 111 -28.21 -19.64 -0.99
C LYS A 111 -27.33 -20.08 -2.16
N ASN A 112 -27.60 -19.59 -3.37
CA ASN A 112 -26.76 -19.87 -4.54
C ASN A 112 -25.35 -19.29 -4.38
N GLN A 113 -25.22 -18.07 -3.87
CA GLN A 113 -23.92 -17.45 -3.58
C GLN A 113 -23.13 -18.29 -2.58
N LEU A 114 -23.75 -18.69 -1.48
CA LEU A 114 -23.11 -19.53 -0.48
C LEU A 114 -22.72 -20.93 -1.03
N HIS A 115 -23.57 -21.54 -1.87
CA HIS A 115 -23.22 -22.83 -2.52
C HIS A 115 -21.96 -22.70 -3.38
N GLN A 116 -21.80 -21.61 -4.10
CA GLN A 116 -20.61 -21.38 -4.91
C GLN A 116 -19.35 -21.23 -4.03
N LEU A 117 -19.43 -20.48 -2.92
CA LEU A 117 -18.34 -20.36 -1.94
C LEU A 117 -17.97 -21.71 -1.33
N ILE A 118 -18.95 -22.48 -0.86
CA ILE A 118 -18.73 -23.80 -0.28
C ILE A 118 -18.13 -24.76 -1.31
N ASN A 119 -18.61 -24.74 -2.55
CA ASN A 119 -18.03 -25.56 -3.63
C ASN A 119 -16.57 -25.21 -3.89
N SER A 120 -16.23 -23.91 -3.87
CA SER A 120 -14.84 -23.47 -4.00
C SER A 120 -13.98 -23.96 -2.83
N CYS A 121 -14.50 -23.94 -1.62
CA CYS A 121 -13.81 -24.53 -0.45
C CYS A 121 -13.63 -26.04 -0.60
N ASN A 122 -14.65 -26.74 -1.08
CA ASN A 122 -14.63 -28.19 -1.24
C ASN A 122 -13.68 -28.72 -2.33
N ASN A 123 -13.24 -27.85 -3.27
CA ASN A 123 -12.17 -28.18 -4.23
C ASN A 123 -10.82 -28.39 -3.55
N TYR A 124 -10.64 -27.93 -2.34
CA TYR A 124 -9.40 -28.14 -1.57
C TYR A 124 -9.57 -29.31 -0.59
N PRO A 125 -8.74 -30.37 -0.68
CA PRO A 125 -8.85 -31.54 0.20
C PRO A 125 -8.88 -31.21 1.70
N LEU A 126 -8.13 -30.15 2.11
CA LEU A 126 -8.03 -29.70 3.49
C LEU A 126 -9.36 -29.14 4.03
N LEU A 127 -10.20 -28.55 3.19
CA LEU A 127 -11.48 -27.91 3.57
C LEU A 127 -12.71 -28.75 3.19
N LYS A 128 -12.54 -29.83 2.45
CA LYS A 128 -13.64 -30.62 1.92
C LYS A 128 -14.61 -31.05 3.03
N GLN A 129 -15.88 -30.61 2.90
CA GLN A 129 -16.97 -30.87 3.86
C GLN A 129 -16.74 -30.37 5.29
N LYS A 130 -15.76 -29.49 5.50
CA LYS A 130 -15.45 -28.97 6.85
C LYS A 130 -16.05 -27.60 7.15
N VAL A 131 -16.22 -26.77 6.12
CA VAL A 131 -16.72 -25.41 6.31
C VAL A 131 -18.23 -25.41 6.51
N LYS A 132 -18.71 -24.86 7.63
CA LYS A 132 -20.13 -24.67 7.88
C LYS A 132 -20.69 -23.58 6.93
N GLY A 133 -21.92 -23.73 6.46
CA GLY A 133 -22.55 -22.75 5.59
C GLY A 133 -23.97 -22.42 6.02
N ARG A 134 -24.28 -21.13 6.22
CA ARG A 134 -25.58 -20.61 6.65
C ARG A 134 -26.03 -19.44 5.79
N VAL A 135 -27.35 -19.36 5.55
CA VAL A 135 -27.98 -18.20 4.93
C VAL A 135 -29.09 -17.71 5.83
N LEU A 136 -29.15 -16.41 6.04
CA LEU A 136 -30.24 -15.75 6.77
C LEU A 136 -30.78 -14.60 5.94
N VAL A 137 -32.06 -14.27 6.14
CA VAL A 137 -32.70 -13.07 5.57
C VAL A 137 -32.99 -12.13 6.71
N ALA A 138 -32.46 -10.91 6.65
CA ALA A 138 -32.70 -9.89 7.67
C ALA A 138 -33.85 -8.97 7.24
N LEU A 139 -34.81 -8.80 8.15
CA LEU A 139 -35.99 -7.94 8.02
C LEU A 139 -36.01 -6.89 9.12
N PRO A 140 -35.14 -5.85 9.06
CA PRO A 140 -34.94 -4.90 10.16
C PRO A 140 -36.14 -4.00 10.49
N SER A 141 -37.22 -4.08 9.69
CA SER A 141 -38.46 -3.31 9.85
C SER A 141 -39.68 -4.18 10.17
N ILE A 142 -39.50 -5.49 10.39
CA ILE A 142 -40.58 -6.44 10.67
C ILE A 142 -40.26 -7.18 11.98
N THR A 143 -41.25 -7.27 12.90
CA THR A 143 -41.15 -8.05 14.11
C THR A 143 -41.61 -9.49 13.89
N GLU A 144 -41.10 -10.44 14.70
CA GLU A 144 -41.53 -11.83 14.66
C GLU A 144 -43.05 -11.96 14.89
N SER A 145 -43.60 -11.14 15.81
CA SER A 145 -45.02 -11.14 16.08
C SER A 145 -45.90 -10.66 14.90
N GLN A 146 -45.40 -9.71 14.09
CA GLN A 146 -46.05 -9.29 12.83
C GLN A 146 -46.06 -10.39 11.78
N TRP A 147 -44.93 -11.10 11.66
CA TRP A 147 -44.75 -12.23 10.72
C TRP A 147 -45.69 -13.37 11.03
N THR A 148 -45.75 -13.75 12.32
CA THR A 148 -46.60 -14.84 12.80
C THR A 148 -48.09 -14.52 12.63
N ARG A 149 -48.53 -13.26 12.92
CA ARG A 149 -49.93 -12.84 12.74
C ARG A 149 -50.39 -12.91 11.27
N LYS A 150 -49.47 -12.80 10.32
CA LYS A 150 -49.75 -12.98 8.88
C LYS A 150 -49.79 -14.44 8.43
N GLY A 151 -49.51 -15.40 9.33
CA GLY A 151 -49.48 -16.82 9.03
C GLY A 151 -48.24 -17.27 8.23
N PHE A 152 -47.22 -16.45 8.13
CA PHE A 152 -46.04 -16.76 7.35
C PHE A 152 -45.08 -17.73 8.06
N SER A 153 -45.14 -17.86 9.37
CA SER A 153 -44.33 -18.81 10.18
C SER A 153 -44.69 -20.27 9.95
N GLU A 154 -45.91 -20.57 9.50
CA GLU A 154 -46.41 -21.94 9.31
C GLU A 154 -46.03 -22.53 7.94
N GLN A 155 -45.34 -21.75 7.11
CA GLN A 155 -44.97 -22.22 5.78
C GLN A 155 -43.78 -23.15 5.80
N LEU A 156 -43.87 -24.31 5.14
CA LEU A 156 -42.84 -25.35 5.08
C LEU A 156 -41.46 -24.87 4.54
N CYS A 157 -41.45 -23.76 3.82
CA CYS A 157 -40.27 -23.21 3.15
C CYS A 157 -39.84 -21.84 3.71
N CYS A 158 -40.17 -21.51 4.99
CA CYS A 158 -39.72 -20.29 5.59
C CYS A 158 -38.18 -20.31 5.78
N PRO A 159 -37.45 -19.35 5.18
CA PRO A 159 -36.01 -19.25 5.44
C PRO A 159 -35.75 -18.83 6.89
N PRO A 160 -34.55 -19.05 7.43
CA PRO A 160 -34.14 -18.44 8.68
C PRO A 160 -34.15 -16.92 8.55
N ILE A 161 -34.91 -16.26 9.39
CA ILE A 161 -35.12 -14.80 9.37
C ILE A 161 -34.50 -14.20 10.63
N LEU A 162 -33.82 -13.05 10.43
CA LEU A 162 -33.45 -12.12 11.48
C LEU A 162 -34.51 -11.02 11.50
N PHE A 163 -35.33 -11.00 12.53
CA PHE A 163 -36.35 -9.98 12.74
C PHE A 163 -35.77 -8.74 13.39
N GLN A 164 -36.57 -7.72 13.54
CA GLN A 164 -36.15 -6.46 14.15
C GLN A 164 -35.55 -6.66 15.55
N GLU A 165 -36.06 -7.61 16.34
CA GLU A 165 -35.63 -7.95 17.69
C GLU A 165 -34.30 -8.67 17.74
N ASP A 166 -33.95 -9.41 16.67
CA ASP A 166 -32.68 -10.14 16.55
C ASP A 166 -31.50 -9.23 16.17
N ILE A 167 -31.80 -8.02 15.67
CA ILE A 167 -30.78 -7.10 15.14
C ILE A 167 -30.29 -6.18 16.27
N ASP A 168 -29.73 -6.81 17.29
CA ASP A 168 -28.97 -6.16 18.36
C ASP A 168 -27.72 -6.98 18.70
N ARG A 169 -26.87 -6.44 19.58
CA ARG A 169 -25.58 -7.06 19.92
C ARG A 169 -25.71 -8.46 20.50
N ASP A 170 -26.64 -8.67 21.41
CA ASP A 170 -26.69 -9.87 22.22
C ASP A 170 -27.47 -10.99 21.53
N ASN A 171 -28.55 -10.65 20.83
CA ASN A 171 -29.42 -11.59 20.14
C ASN A 171 -28.85 -12.07 18.80
N LEU A 172 -28.17 -11.21 18.03
CA LEU A 172 -27.72 -11.52 16.68
C LEU A 172 -26.83 -12.77 16.62
N ILE A 173 -25.79 -12.84 17.45
CA ILE A 173 -24.89 -14.03 17.50
C ILE A 173 -25.67 -15.25 17.95
N GLN A 174 -26.55 -15.11 18.93
CA GLN A 174 -27.34 -16.22 19.46
C GLN A 174 -28.24 -16.83 18.38
N THR A 175 -28.95 -15.99 17.63
CA THR A 175 -29.81 -16.42 16.52
C THR A 175 -28.97 -17.07 15.39
N ILE A 176 -27.82 -16.52 15.03
CA ILE A 176 -26.90 -17.11 14.05
C ILE A 176 -26.41 -18.49 14.52
N VAL A 177 -26.04 -18.65 15.80
CA VAL A 177 -25.56 -19.92 16.35
C VAL A 177 -26.66 -20.99 16.36
N GLN A 178 -27.89 -20.60 16.73
CA GLN A 178 -29.04 -21.50 16.76
C GLN A 178 -29.48 -21.96 15.37
N THR A 179 -29.18 -21.14 14.33
CA THR A 179 -29.47 -21.51 12.94
C THR A 179 -28.54 -22.64 12.50
N ALA A 180 -29.11 -23.78 12.12
CA ALA A 180 -28.36 -24.94 11.64
C ALA A 180 -27.57 -24.63 10.36
N GLY A 181 -26.50 -25.36 10.10
CA GLY A 181 -25.76 -25.29 8.83
C GLY A 181 -26.56 -25.89 7.69
N GLN A 182 -27.35 -25.03 7.00
CA GLN A 182 -28.35 -25.49 6.00
C GLN A 182 -27.72 -25.92 4.67
N VAL A 183 -26.59 -25.34 4.33
CA VAL A 183 -25.90 -25.65 3.06
C VAL A 183 -24.87 -26.75 3.31
N GLN A 184 -24.12 -26.63 4.40
CA GLN A 184 -23.14 -27.63 4.83
C GLN A 184 -23.01 -27.61 6.36
N PRO A 185 -23.13 -28.76 7.05
CA PRO A 185 -23.06 -28.80 8.51
C PRO A 185 -21.66 -28.51 9.07
N GLY A 186 -20.59 -28.97 8.42
CA GLY A 186 -19.19 -28.68 8.76
C GLY A 186 -18.78 -28.81 10.22
N LYS A 187 -17.60 -28.34 10.57
CA LYS A 187 -17.05 -28.30 11.94
C LYS A 187 -16.26 -27.00 12.18
N PRO A 188 -15.89 -26.65 13.44
CA PRO A 188 -14.90 -25.62 13.70
C PRO A 188 -13.57 -25.92 13.00
N LEU A 189 -12.94 -24.91 12.42
CA LEU A 189 -11.74 -25.06 11.60
C LEU A 189 -10.47 -25.00 12.45
N GLU A 190 -9.46 -25.80 12.07
CA GLU A 190 -8.11 -25.69 12.60
C GLU A 190 -7.38 -24.48 11.98
N ASP A 191 -6.21 -24.08 12.53
CA ASP A 191 -5.48 -22.88 12.05
C ASP A 191 -5.08 -22.95 10.58
N LYS A 192 -4.66 -24.13 10.08
CA LYS A 192 -4.32 -24.33 8.66
C LYS A 192 -5.54 -24.24 7.75
N GLU A 193 -6.67 -24.81 8.21
CA GLU A 193 -7.96 -24.76 7.51
C GLU A 193 -8.50 -23.33 7.47
N TRP A 194 -8.41 -22.61 8.59
CA TRP A 194 -8.81 -21.22 8.70
C TRP A 194 -8.01 -20.31 7.74
N ARG A 195 -6.68 -20.44 7.71
CA ARG A 195 -5.84 -19.68 6.77
C ARG A 195 -6.19 -19.96 5.31
N LEU A 196 -6.48 -21.22 4.98
CA LEU A 196 -6.88 -21.57 3.62
C LEU A 196 -8.24 -20.98 3.26
N LEU A 197 -9.22 -20.99 4.19
CA LEU A 197 -10.51 -20.35 4.00
C LEU A 197 -10.36 -18.85 3.75
N GLN A 198 -9.56 -18.15 4.56
CA GLN A 198 -9.26 -16.73 4.36
C GLN A 198 -8.68 -16.47 2.95
N LYS A 199 -7.77 -17.32 2.49
CA LYS A 199 -7.18 -17.22 1.15
C LYS A 199 -8.23 -17.38 0.02
N ILE A 200 -9.18 -18.24 0.18
CA ILE A 200 -10.25 -18.47 -0.81
C ILE A 200 -11.19 -17.26 -0.88
N ILE A 201 -11.56 -16.69 0.26
CA ILE A 201 -12.50 -15.58 0.35
C ILE A 201 -11.87 -14.24 -0.10
N CYS A 202 -10.64 -13.97 0.34
CA CYS A 202 -9.95 -12.70 0.10
C CYS A 202 -9.04 -12.73 -1.14
N GLY A 203 -8.94 -13.86 -1.85
CA GLY A 203 -8.07 -14.02 -3.01
C GLY A 203 -6.66 -14.57 -2.69
N PRO A 204 -5.72 -14.59 -3.64
CA PRO A 204 -4.41 -15.25 -3.53
C PRO A 204 -3.41 -14.54 -2.61
N VAL A 205 -3.79 -14.20 -1.42
CA VAL A 205 -3.29 -13.11 -0.59
C VAL A 205 -2.39 -13.54 0.55
N LEU A 206 -2.41 -14.79 0.97
CA LEU A 206 -1.61 -15.22 2.11
C LEU A 206 -0.31 -15.90 1.68
N PRO A 207 0.84 -15.52 2.32
CA PRO A 207 2.10 -16.18 2.05
C PRO A 207 2.02 -17.68 2.32
N PRO A 208 2.72 -18.50 1.53
CA PRO A 208 2.85 -19.92 1.84
C PRO A 208 3.48 -20.08 3.22
N ILE A 209 3.05 -21.10 3.96
CA ILE A 209 3.66 -21.45 5.25
C ILE A 209 5.05 -22.00 4.97
N ILE A 210 6.09 -21.28 5.37
CA ILE A 210 7.46 -21.75 5.28
C ILE A 210 7.73 -22.57 6.55
N ASN A 211 7.82 -23.88 6.41
CA ASN A 211 8.15 -24.78 7.52
C ASN A 211 9.67 -24.93 7.74
N GLU A 212 10.47 -24.03 7.19
CA GLU A 212 11.93 -24.13 7.17
C GLU A 212 12.59 -23.12 8.12
N GLU A 213 12.29 -23.16 9.41
CA GLU A 213 13.02 -22.37 10.40
C GLU A 213 14.39 -22.99 10.69
N GLY A 214 15.45 -22.19 10.60
CA GLY A 214 16.78 -22.50 11.12
C GLY A 214 17.68 -23.38 10.25
N LYS A 215 17.42 -23.56 8.97
CA LYS A 215 18.37 -24.25 8.08
C LYS A 215 19.59 -23.39 7.80
N THR A 216 20.76 -23.88 8.15
CA THR A 216 22.05 -23.36 7.66
C THR A 216 22.38 -24.01 6.33
N PHE A 217 22.65 -23.18 5.31
CA PHE A 217 23.06 -23.68 3.99
C PHE A 217 24.59 -23.67 3.90
N ASN A 218 25.18 -24.82 3.70
CA ASN A 218 26.62 -24.95 3.43
C ASN A 218 26.86 -26.05 2.38
N PRO A 219 27.25 -25.72 1.14
CA PRO A 219 27.47 -24.35 0.64
C PRO A 219 26.17 -23.55 0.44
N LEU A 220 26.28 -22.22 0.35
CA LEU A 220 25.16 -21.34 0.03
C LEU A 220 24.60 -21.68 -1.38
N PRO A 221 23.27 -21.68 -1.57
CA PRO A 221 22.68 -21.90 -2.90
C PRO A 221 22.99 -20.71 -3.83
N PRO A 222 23.02 -20.89 -5.16
CA PRO A 222 23.06 -19.77 -6.09
C PRO A 222 21.92 -18.78 -5.82
N ARG A 223 22.20 -17.49 -5.87
CA ARG A 223 21.19 -16.42 -5.58
C ARG A 223 19.96 -16.53 -6.49
N ARG A 224 20.09 -17.03 -7.71
CA ARG A 224 18.96 -17.27 -8.62
C ARG A 224 17.91 -18.21 -8.04
N GLN A 225 18.31 -19.30 -7.41
CA GLN A 225 17.38 -20.24 -6.77
C GLN A 225 16.63 -19.59 -5.61
N VAL A 226 17.30 -18.71 -4.87
CA VAL A 226 16.66 -17.94 -3.80
C VAL A 226 15.62 -16.96 -4.38
N ILE A 227 15.96 -16.26 -5.47
CA ILE A 227 15.04 -15.35 -6.16
C ILE A 227 13.77 -16.09 -6.62
N GLU A 228 13.89 -17.26 -7.20
CA GLU A 228 12.75 -18.05 -7.65
C GLU A 228 11.80 -18.42 -6.51
N LYS A 229 12.33 -18.75 -5.34
CA LYS A 229 11.53 -18.98 -4.13
C LYS A 229 10.89 -17.68 -3.63
N LEU A 230 11.62 -16.56 -3.64
CA LEU A 230 11.08 -15.25 -3.27
C LEU A 230 9.95 -14.81 -4.21
N GLN A 231 10.07 -15.04 -5.52
CA GLN A 231 9.04 -14.72 -6.51
C GLN A 231 7.74 -15.51 -6.28
N GLN A 232 7.83 -16.77 -5.90
CA GLN A 232 6.68 -17.60 -5.53
C GLN A 232 5.97 -17.07 -4.27
N TRP A 233 6.73 -16.38 -3.41
CA TRP A 233 6.22 -15.85 -2.15
C TRP A 233 5.63 -14.42 -2.28
N VAL A 234 6.18 -13.57 -3.15
CA VAL A 234 5.80 -12.14 -3.32
C VAL A 234 4.36 -11.94 -3.80
N GLY A 235 3.69 -12.97 -4.34
CA GLY A 235 2.26 -12.90 -4.70
C GLY A 235 1.29 -12.82 -3.51
N SER A 236 1.77 -12.70 -2.29
CA SER A 236 0.95 -12.70 -1.08
C SER A 236 0.83 -11.30 -0.49
N THR A 237 -0.33 -10.69 -0.69
CA THR A 237 -0.70 -9.40 -0.09
C THR A 237 -1.43 -9.67 1.24
N ASP A 238 -1.27 -8.82 2.25
CA ASP A 238 -2.03 -8.90 3.49
C ASP A 238 -3.52 -8.60 3.24
N ILE A 239 -4.42 -9.32 3.92
CA ILE A 239 -5.88 -9.10 3.86
C ILE A 239 -6.21 -7.62 4.12
N GLU A 240 -5.50 -6.97 5.04
CA GLU A 240 -5.68 -5.56 5.34
C GLU A 240 -5.33 -4.66 4.16
N GLN A 241 -4.25 -4.97 3.43
CA GLN A 241 -3.85 -4.21 2.22
C GLN A 241 -4.88 -4.35 1.10
N ILE A 242 -5.39 -5.55 0.85
CA ILE A 242 -6.44 -5.75 -0.15
C ILE A 242 -7.66 -4.91 0.19
N HIS A 243 -8.08 -4.95 1.44
CA HIS A 243 -9.22 -4.15 1.88
C HIS A 243 -8.99 -2.65 1.69
N ILE A 244 -7.81 -2.14 2.07
CA ILE A 244 -7.47 -0.73 1.84
C ILE A 244 -7.53 -0.42 0.34
N GLY A 245 -6.98 -1.30 -0.51
CA GLY A 245 -6.98 -1.16 -1.97
C GLY A 245 -8.38 -1.15 -2.58
N MET A 246 -9.31 -1.94 -2.05
CA MET A 246 -10.69 -2.03 -2.55
C MET A 246 -11.67 -1.07 -1.84
N SER A 247 -11.28 -0.39 -0.77
CA SER A 247 -12.16 0.59 -0.13
C SER A 247 -12.17 1.92 -0.90
N ILE A 248 -13.35 2.47 -1.13
CA ILE A 248 -13.57 3.77 -1.77
C ILE A 248 -13.98 4.77 -0.68
N PRO A 249 -13.09 5.67 -0.26
CA PRO A 249 -13.44 6.62 0.79
C PRO A 249 -14.42 7.67 0.27
N PRO A 250 -15.37 8.13 1.12
CA PRO A 250 -16.28 9.21 0.75
C PRO A 250 -15.60 10.58 0.73
N GLU A 251 -14.51 10.72 1.46
CA GLU A 251 -13.81 11.95 1.77
C GLU A 251 -12.29 11.73 1.68
N PRO A 252 -11.43 12.71 1.99
CA PRO A 252 -9.99 12.55 1.91
C PRO A 252 -9.46 11.36 2.71
N GLN A 253 -8.48 10.65 2.17
CA GLN A 253 -7.86 9.51 2.83
C GLN A 253 -6.34 9.59 2.77
N ARG A 254 -5.69 9.30 3.90
CA ARG A 254 -4.26 9.33 4.05
C ARG A 254 -3.70 7.93 4.27
N ILE A 255 -2.64 7.58 3.55
CA ILE A 255 -1.95 6.30 3.64
C ILE A 255 -0.48 6.55 3.99
N ARG A 256 -0.11 6.30 5.24
CA ARG A 256 1.26 6.35 5.72
C ARG A 256 1.89 4.97 5.59
N GLY A 257 3.11 4.84 5.10
CA GLY A 257 3.77 3.55 5.03
C GLY A 257 5.28 3.67 4.92
N ILE A 258 5.98 2.72 5.52
CA ILE A 258 7.45 2.64 5.42
C ILE A 258 7.90 2.21 4.02
N ALA A 259 9.20 2.33 3.77
CA ALA A 259 9.85 1.78 2.59
C ALA A 259 9.50 0.31 2.40
N GLY A 260 9.08 -0.06 1.19
CA GLY A 260 8.74 -1.46 0.86
C GLY A 260 7.44 -1.99 1.48
N SER A 261 6.58 -1.13 2.02
CA SER A 261 5.26 -1.55 2.52
C SER A 261 4.22 -1.81 1.42
N GLY A 262 4.50 -1.47 0.17
CA GLY A 262 3.60 -1.72 -0.96
C GLY A 262 2.64 -0.55 -1.28
N LYS A 263 2.94 0.69 -0.88
CA LYS A 263 2.10 1.89 -1.14
C LYS A 263 1.70 2.04 -2.60
N THR A 264 2.66 1.99 -3.51
CA THR A 264 2.42 2.10 -4.97
C THR A 264 1.50 0.99 -5.48
N VAL A 265 1.76 -0.27 -5.07
CA VAL A 265 0.90 -1.42 -5.45
C VAL A 265 -0.52 -1.21 -4.97
N LEU A 266 -0.69 -0.75 -3.74
CA LEU A 266 -1.98 -0.48 -3.13
C LEU A 266 -2.73 0.68 -3.81
N LEU A 267 -2.05 1.77 -4.17
CA LEU A 267 -2.69 2.88 -4.90
C LEU A 267 -3.07 2.49 -6.32
N CYS A 268 -2.23 1.70 -7.03
CA CYS A 268 -2.58 1.14 -8.34
C CYS A 268 -3.78 0.21 -8.24
N GLN A 269 -3.85 -0.65 -7.22
CA GLN A 269 -5.00 -1.49 -6.94
C GLN A 269 -6.26 -0.66 -6.70
N LYS A 270 -6.17 0.37 -5.83
CA LYS A 270 -7.28 1.26 -5.52
C LYS A 270 -7.78 2.03 -6.74
N ALA A 271 -6.88 2.57 -7.56
CA ALA A 271 -7.24 3.27 -8.79
C ALA A 271 -7.92 2.34 -9.80
N ALA A 272 -7.37 1.15 -10.01
CA ALA A 272 -7.97 0.12 -10.87
C ALA A 272 -9.34 -0.34 -10.36
N TRP A 273 -9.46 -0.55 -9.03
CA TRP A 273 -10.72 -0.89 -8.39
C TRP A 273 -11.78 0.18 -8.57
N MET A 274 -11.46 1.45 -8.28
CA MET A 274 -12.37 2.58 -8.47
C MET A 274 -12.84 2.69 -9.92
N HIS A 275 -11.94 2.50 -10.89
CA HIS A 275 -12.26 2.58 -12.31
C HIS A 275 -13.14 1.41 -12.76
N TRP A 276 -12.90 0.20 -12.27
CA TRP A 276 -13.73 -0.96 -12.58
C TRP A 276 -15.13 -0.87 -11.94
N TYR A 277 -15.18 -0.37 -10.70
CA TYR A 277 -16.45 -0.25 -9.94
C TYR A 277 -17.29 0.93 -10.39
N HIS A 278 -16.65 2.04 -10.77
CA HIS A 278 -17.26 3.26 -11.31
C HIS A 278 -16.65 3.60 -12.68
N PRO A 279 -17.03 2.92 -13.75
CA PRO A 279 -16.43 3.12 -15.08
C PRO A 279 -16.65 4.52 -15.66
N ASP A 280 -17.63 5.25 -15.13
CA ASP A 280 -17.94 6.63 -15.57
C ASP A 280 -17.11 7.70 -14.86
N TRP A 281 -16.36 7.37 -13.81
CA TRP A 281 -15.54 8.33 -13.07
C TRP A 281 -14.26 8.70 -13.80
N ASP A 282 -13.95 9.99 -13.79
CA ASP A 282 -12.66 10.51 -14.20
C ASP A 282 -11.69 10.43 -13.02
N ILE A 283 -10.70 9.54 -13.10
CA ILE A 283 -9.78 9.23 -11.99
C ILE A 283 -8.35 9.59 -12.42
N ALA A 284 -7.58 10.24 -11.54
CA ALA A 284 -6.16 10.47 -11.73
C ALA A 284 -5.32 9.74 -10.69
N LEU A 285 -4.36 8.91 -11.15
CA LEU A 285 -3.27 8.37 -10.35
C LEU A 285 -2.01 9.19 -10.65
N VAL A 286 -1.52 9.94 -9.66
CA VAL A 286 -0.49 10.96 -9.81
C VAL A 286 0.80 10.55 -9.09
N PHE A 287 1.95 10.73 -9.73
CA PHE A 287 3.27 10.53 -9.16
C PHE A 287 4.25 11.61 -9.67
N PHE A 288 5.36 11.80 -8.96
CA PHE A 288 6.37 12.79 -9.36
C PHE A 288 7.58 12.17 -10.06
N THR A 289 7.96 10.94 -9.73
CA THR A 289 9.11 10.25 -10.31
C THR A 289 8.74 9.54 -11.60
N ARG A 290 9.19 10.05 -12.76
CA ARG A 290 8.81 9.53 -14.10
C ARG A 290 9.11 8.06 -14.33
N SER A 291 10.17 7.54 -13.74
CA SER A 291 10.54 6.11 -13.86
C SER A 291 9.52 5.14 -13.25
N LEU A 292 8.49 5.64 -12.55
CA LEU A 292 7.39 4.82 -12.03
C LEU A 292 6.25 4.61 -13.04
N TYR A 293 6.21 5.35 -14.14
CA TYR A 293 5.10 5.31 -15.09
C TYR A 293 4.83 3.91 -15.63
N ASP A 294 5.83 3.28 -16.23
CA ASP A 294 5.69 1.94 -16.83
C ASP A 294 5.28 0.90 -15.77
N GLN A 295 5.80 1.03 -14.55
CA GLN A 295 5.42 0.15 -13.44
C GLN A 295 3.98 0.38 -13.01
N ALA A 296 3.51 1.63 -12.92
CA ALA A 296 2.15 1.95 -12.57
C ALA A 296 1.16 1.46 -13.62
N VAL A 297 1.47 1.66 -14.91
CA VAL A 297 0.68 1.13 -16.03
C VAL A 297 0.56 -0.40 -15.96
N HIS A 298 1.68 -1.09 -15.75
CA HIS A 298 1.67 -2.55 -15.61
C HIS A 298 0.82 -3.00 -14.41
N LEU A 299 1.01 -2.40 -13.24
CA LEU A 299 0.26 -2.77 -12.03
C LEU A 299 -1.25 -2.50 -12.18
N VAL A 300 -1.62 -1.34 -12.73
CA VAL A 300 -3.04 -1.01 -12.97
C VAL A 300 -3.67 -2.03 -13.94
N ASN A 301 -2.95 -2.37 -15.03
CA ASN A 301 -3.44 -3.36 -16.00
C ASN A 301 -3.64 -4.75 -15.37
N GLU A 302 -2.68 -5.22 -14.55
CA GLU A 302 -2.80 -6.50 -13.84
C GLU A 302 -3.99 -6.52 -12.88
N TRP A 303 -4.23 -5.42 -12.16
CA TRP A 303 -5.39 -5.32 -11.27
C TRP A 303 -6.71 -5.24 -12.03
N LEU A 304 -6.78 -4.51 -13.16
CA LEU A 304 -7.99 -4.47 -13.99
C LEU A 304 -8.32 -5.86 -14.55
N LYS A 305 -7.32 -6.58 -15.06
CA LYS A 305 -7.49 -7.98 -15.48
C LYS A 305 -7.99 -8.86 -14.34
N PHE A 306 -7.44 -8.69 -13.15
CA PHE A 306 -7.88 -9.44 -11.98
C PHE A 306 -9.36 -9.15 -11.63
N PHE A 307 -9.77 -7.89 -11.57
CA PHE A 307 -11.13 -7.50 -11.21
C PHE A 307 -12.16 -7.86 -12.30
N SER A 308 -11.79 -7.75 -13.55
CA SER A 308 -12.66 -8.02 -14.70
C SER A 308 -12.61 -9.47 -15.22
N ASN A 309 -11.82 -10.37 -14.60
CA ASN A 309 -11.52 -11.70 -15.14
C ASN A 309 -10.96 -11.67 -16.58
N ASP A 310 -9.95 -10.86 -16.81
CA ASP A 310 -9.27 -10.63 -18.08
C ASP A 310 -10.15 -10.00 -19.20
N GLU A 311 -11.29 -9.40 -18.84
CA GLU A 311 -12.18 -8.75 -19.81
C GLU A 311 -11.81 -7.29 -20.10
N VAL A 312 -11.16 -6.60 -19.15
CA VAL A 312 -10.78 -5.20 -19.25
C VAL A 312 -9.27 -5.05 -19.15
N GLU A 313 -8.67 -4.40 -20.14
CA GLU A 313 -7.28 -3.98 -20.13
C GLU A 313 -7.18 -2.46 -20.00
N TYR A 314 -6.09 -1.99 -19.40
CA TYR A 314 -5.82 -0.56 -19.31
C TYR A 314 -5.36 0.00 -20.65
N ASP A 315 -6.08 0.99 -21.17
CA ASP A 315 -5.71 1.76 -22.35
C ASP A 315 -5.52 3.24 -21.96
N PRO A 316 -4.30 3.79 -22.03
CA PRO A 316 -4.02 5.18 -21.68
C PRO A 316 -4.85 6.21 -22.47
N GLU A 317 -5.23 5.89 -23.71
CA GLU A 317 -5.94 6.81 -24.61
C GLU A 317 -7.43 6.89 -24.26
N THR A 318 -8.08 5.76 -24.10
CA THR A 318 -9.56 5.67 -23.96
C THR A 318 -10.04 5.57 -22.52
N SER A 319 -9.21 5.09 -21.60
CA SER A 319 -9.59 4.92 -20.19
C SER A 319 -9.84 6.26 -19.50
N LYS A 320 -10.91 6.32 -18.69
CA LYS A 320 -11.17 7.44 -17.78
C LYS A 320 -10.24 7.46 -16.56
N LEU A 321 -9.57 6.36 -16.28
CA LEU A 321 -8.44 6.34 -15.36
C LEU A 321 -7.19 6.84 -16.10
N LYS A 322 -6.62 7.94 -15.63
CA LYS A 322 -5.39 8.52 -16.18
C LYS A 322 -4.24 8.36 -15.19
N ILE A 323 -3.13 7.82 -15.67
CA ILE A 323 -1.86 7.73 -14.92
C ILE A 323 -1.01 8.93 -15.31
N LEU A 324 -0.81 9.86 -14.38
CA LEU A 324 -0.30 11.20 -14.67
C LEU A 324 1.00 11.48 -13.89
N HIS A 325 1.95 12.15 -14.53
CA HIS A 325 3.01 12.82 -13.81
C HIS A 325 2.44 14.07 -13.09
N ALA A 326 3.00 14.49 -11.96
CA ALA A 326 2.48 15.68 -11.27
C ALA A 326 2.56 16.95 -12.12
N TRP A 327 3.63 17.09 -12.92
CA TRP A 327 3.82 18.24 -13.82
C TRP A 327 3.26 17.98 -15.23
N GLY A 328 3.84 17.02 -15.95
CA GLY A 328 3.57 16.74 -17.36
C GLY A 328 4.49 17.50 -18.33
N ASP A 329 4.51 16.99 -19.56
CA ASP A 329 5.12 17.63 -20.72
C ASP A 329 4.43 17.14 -22.02
N ASP A 330 4.92 17.57 -23.20
CA ASP A 330 4.36 17.24 -24.51
C ASP A 330 4.32 15.72 -24.81
N ARG A 331 5.09 14.91 -24.08
CA ARG A 331 5.21 13.45 -24.30
C ARG A 331 4.46 12.62 -23.27
N GLN A 332 4.29 13.18 -22.10
CA GLN A 332 3.61 12.50 -20.99
C GLN A 332 2.68 13.49 -20.30
N PRO A 333 1.36 13.24 -20.37
CA PRO A 333 0.39 14.08 -19.67
C PRO A 333 0.64 14.08 -18.17
N GLY A 334 0.40 15.22 -17.54
CA GLY A 334 0.52 15.39 -16.11
C GLY A 334 -0.71 16.04 -15.51
N LEU A 335 -0.81 16.03 -14.19
CA LEU A 335 -1.92 16.68 -13.50
C LEU A 335 -1.96 18.19 -13.82
N TYR A 336 -0.81 18.87 -13.69
CA TYR A 336 -0.71 20.30 -13.97
C TYR A 336 -1.06 20.62 -15.44
N SER A 337 -0.44 19.91 -16.41
CA SER A 337 -0.73 20.14 -17.84
C SER A 337 -2.17 19.79 -18.21
N THR A 338 -2.74 18.71 -17.69
CA THR A 338 -4.13 18.31 -17.96
C THR A 338 -5.13 19.36 -17.46
N ILE A 339 -4.91 19.96 -16.29
CA ILE A 339 -5.75 21.05 -15.77
C ILE A 339 -5.67 22.27 -16.68
N HIS A 340 -4.46 22.63 -17.16
CA HIS A 340 -4.26 23.73 -18.11
C HIS A 340 -5.01 23.51 -19.43
N ASP A 341 -4.80 22.35 -20.05
CA ASP A 341 -5.35 22.02 -21.38
C ASP A 341 -6.89 21.97 -21.34
N THR A 342 -7.44 21.36 -20.30
CA THR A 342 -8.91 21.21 -20.15
C THR A 342 -9.61 22.54 -19.92
N GLN A 343 -8.93 23.51 -19.31
CA GLN A 343 -9.53 24.79 -18.92
C GLN A 343 -9.08 25.96 -19.77
N ASN A 344 -8.31 25.73 -20.86
CA ASN A 344 -7.72 26.74 -21.72
C ASN A 344 -6.95 27.81 -20.93
N ILE A 345 -6.30 27.44 -19.86
CA ILE A 345 -5.41 28.31 -19.09
C ILE A 345 -4.10 28.45 -19.88
N SER A 346 -3.59 29.66 -20.07
CA SER A 346 -2.28 29.85 -20.72
C SER A 346 -1.19 29.21 -19.87
N LEU A 347 -0.43 28.26 -20.44
CA LEU A 347 0.70 27.64 -19.75
C LEU A 347 1.69 28.71 -19.30
N ILE A 348 1.89 28.79 -18.00
CA ILE A 348 2.86 29.72 -17.43
C ILE A 348 4.23 29.03 -17.52
N HIS A 349 4.92 29.29 -18.66
CA HIS A 349 6.33 28.89 -18.81
C HIS A 349 7.22 30.02 -18.27
N ASP A 350 7.51 29.98 -16.99
CA ASP A 350 8.49 30.93 -16.44
C ASP A 350 9.86 30.25 -16.33
N GLN A 351 10.69 30.45 -17.37
CA GLN A 351 12.09 29.97 -17.38
C GLN A 351 12.95 30.65 -16.29
N ARG A 352 12.44 31.68 -15.62
CA ARG A 352 13.12 32.42 -14.55
C ARG A 352 12.93 31.83 -13.18
N VAL A 353 12.06 30.84 -13.03
CA VAL A 353 11.84 30.18 -11.72
C VAL A 353 13.08 29.37 -11.34
N LYS A 354 13.77 29.85 -10.33
CA LYS A 354 14.92 29.14 -9.73
C LYS A 354 14.40 28.07 -8.76
N GLY A 355 15.14 26.99 -8.61
CA GLY A 355 14.81 25.91 -7.68
C GLY A 355 14.88 24.53 -8.33
N ASN A 356 14.70 23.51 -7.50
CA ASN A 356 14.57 22.13 -7.95
C ASN A 356 13.18 21.87 -8.61
N PRO A 357 12.97 20.75 -9.29
CA PRO A 357 11.70 20.49 -9.98
C PRO A 357 10.44 20.55 -9.11
N PRO A 358 10.40 20.02 -7.86
CA PRO A 358 9.24 20.19 -6.98
C PRO A 358 8.93 21.65 -6.63
N GLU A 359 9.96 22.45 -6.32
CA GLU A 359 9.80 23.89 -6.01
C GLU A 359 9.24 24.68 -7.19
N LYS A 360 9.73 24.39 -8.39
CA LYS A 360 9.23 25.00 -9.63
C LYS A 360 7.77 24.66 -9.87
N LEU A 361 7.39 23.38 -9.71
CA LEU A 361 6.01 22.94 -9.86
C LEU A 361 5.10 23.62 -8.83
N ALA A 362 5.51 23.66 -7.56
CA ALA A 362 4.72 24.30 -6.51
C ALA A 362 4.52 25.79 -6.76
N TYR A 363 5.55 26.50 -7.24
CA TYR A 363 5.45 27.89 -7.63
C TYR A 363 4.42 28.10 -8.77
N LEU A 364 4.47 27.26 -9.81
CA LEU A 364 3.52 27.32 -10.93
C LEU A 364 2.09 27.03 -10.46
N CYS A 365 1.90 26.00 -9.64
CA CYS A 365 0.58 25.68 -9.06
C CYS A 365 0.03 26.84 -8.23
N LYS A 366 0.87 27.48 -7.39
CA LYS A 366 0.49 28.66 -6.61
C LYS A 366 0.04 29.81 -7.48
N ARG A 367 0.75 30.08 -8.57
CA ARG A 367 0.37 31.13 -9.52
C ARG A 367 -0.98 30.85 -10.17
N VAL A 368 -1.18 29.63 -10.66
CA VAL A 368 -2.45 29.25 -11.28
C VAL A 368 -3.61 29.41 -10.29
N LEU A 369 -3.45 28.95 -9.06
CA LEU A 369 -4.44 29.09 -7.99
C LEU A 369 -4.74 30.56 -7.62
N SER A 370 -3.75 31.45 -7.80
CA SER A 370 -3.92 32.89 -7.51
C SER A 370 -4.57 33.66 -8.66
N GLU A 371 -4.39 33.19 -9.89
CA GLU A 371 -4.82 33.90 -11.11
C GLU A 371 -6.13 33.35 -11.70
N TYR A 372 -6.48 32.07 -11.41
CA TYR A 372 -7.61 31.39 -12.04
C TYR A 372 -8.47 30.62 -11.03
N GLN A 373 -9.76 30.55 -11.32
CA GLN A 373 -10.69 29.68 -10.62
C GLN A 373 -10.70 28.30 -11.31
N ILE A 374 -10.24 27.26 -10.62
CA ILE A 374 -10.14 25.92 -11.17
C ILE A 374 -11.50 25.23 -11.21
N GLN A 375 -11.88 24.74 -12.38
CA GLN A 375 -13.10 23.95 -12.53
C GLN A 375 -12.82 22.48 -12.20
N PRO A 376 -13.72 21.79 -11.49
CA PRO A 376 -13.58 20.37 -11.17
C PRO A 376 -13.66 19.48 -12.41
N ILE A 377 -12.69 18.60 -12.59
CA ILE A 377 -12.60 17.67 -13.74
C ILE A 377 -12.45 16.19 -13.33
N PHE A 378 -12.07 15.90 -12.09
CA PHE A 378 -11.86 14.52 -11.59
C PHE A 378 -12.84 14.17 -10.48
N ASP A 379 -13.24 12.89 -10.40
CA ASP A 379 -14.06 12.33 -9.32
C ASP A 379 -13.19 11.82 -8.17
N ALA A 380 -11.96 11.39 -8.47
CA ALA A 380 -10.96 11.00 -7.49
C ALA A 380 -9.54 11.30 -8.00
N ILE A 381 -8.67 11.74 -7.09
CA ILE A 381 -7.23 11.91 -7.33
C ILE A 381 -6.46 11.12 -6.27
N LEU A 382 -5.57 10.24 -6.73
CA LEU A 382 -4.67 9.45 -5.88
C LEU A 382 -3.24 9.92 -6.11
N ILE A 383 -2.51 10.31 -5.06
CA ILE A 383 -1.13 10.82 -5.15
C ILE A 383 -0.19 9.81 -4.49
N ASP A 384 0.75 9.26 -5.26
CA ASP A 384 1.81 8.40 -4.74
C ASP A 384 3.10 9.18 -4.46
N GLU A 385 3.91 8.68 -3.51
CA GLU A 385 5.15 9.31 -3.06
C GLU A 385 4.95 10.79 -2.70
N GLY A 386 3.84 11.09 -2.03
CA GLY A 386 3.36 12.45 -1.76
C GLY A 386 4.35 13.35 -1.01
N GLN A 387 5.31 12.77 -0.27
CA GLN A 387 6.38 13.55 0.38
C GLN A 387 7.28 14.30 -0.62
N ASP A 388 7.31 13.88 -1.90
CA ASP A 388 8.09 14.59 -2.93
C ASP A 388 7.44 15.89 -3.40
N LEU A 389 6.16 16.08 -3.07
CA LEU A 389 5.35 17.24 -3.42
C LEU A 389 5.06 18.17 -2.24
N ALA A 390 5.55 17.81 -1.03
CA ALA A 390 5.40 18.60 0.18
C ALA A 390 6.67 19.41 0.45
N LEU A 391 6.57 20.74 0.48
CA LEU A 391 7.69 21.66 0.61
C LEU A 391 7.61 22.46 1.92
N ASP A 392 8.80 22.79 2.46
CA ASP A 392 8.91 23.53 3.72
C ASP A 392 8.69 25.03 3.54
N GLU A 393 9.07 25.58 2.39
CA GLU A 393 9.08 27.01 2.12
C GLU A 393 7.68 27.62 2.04
N GLN A 394 7.35 28.47 2.99
CA GLN A 394 6.05 29.15 3.06
C GLN A 394 5.71 29.95 1.79
N GLN A 395 6.72 30.47 1.12
CA GLN A 395 6.53 31.22 -0.13
C GLN A 395 6.01 30.36 -1.30
N LEU A 396 6.19 29.03 -1.23
CA LEU A 396 5.72 28.07 -2.24
C LEU A 396 4.34 27.48 -1.89
N LYS A 397 3.82 27.75 -0.69
CA LYS A 397 2.49 27.35 -0.27
C LYS A 397 1.42 28.34 -0.75
N PHE A 398 0.24 27.84 -1.04
CA PHE A 398 -0.95 28.65 -1.27
C PHE A 398 -1.66 28.83 0.07
N GLU A 399 -1.58 30.05 0.63
CA GLU A 399 -1.97 30.32 2.02
C GLU A 399 -1.21 29.41 2.99
N ASP A 400 -1.91 28.50 3.71
CA ASP A 400 -1.33 27.51 4.62
C ASP A 400 -1.26 26.09 4.01
N LYS A 401 -1.56 25.92 2.69
CA LYS A 401 -1.72 24.64 2.02
C LYS A 401 -0.58 24.36 1.03
N GLN A 402 -0.22 23.10 0.85
CA GLN A 402 0.72 22.68 -0.20
C GLN A 402 0.12 22.92 -1.59
N SER A 403 0.76 23.76 -2.42
CA SER A 403 0.18 24.28 -3.68
C SER A 403 -0.21 23.18 -4.68
N VAL A 404 0.59 22.12 -4.82
CA VAL A 404 0.29 21.00 -5.73
C VAL A 404 -0.94 20.23 -5.27
N TYR A 405 -1.03 19.95 -3.97
CA TYR A 405 -2.18 19.27 -3.38
C TYR A 405 -3.45 20.12 -3.44
N TRP A 406 -3.30 21.43 -3.22
CA TRP A 406 -4.45 22.32 -3.29
C TRP A 406 -4.97 22.50 -4.71
N LEU A 407 -4.08 22.48 -5.72
CA LEU A 407 -4.48 22.43 -7.13
C LEU A 407 -5.25 21.13 -7.43
N ALA A 408 -4.76 19.99 -6.95
CA ALA A 408 -5.46 18.70 -7.07
C ALA A 408 -6.84 18.75 -6.40
N TRP A 409 -6.92 19.33 -5.19
CA TRP A 409 -8.18 19.50 -4.46
C TRP A 409 -9.20 20.32 -5.24
N GLN A 410 -8.79 21.45 -5.81
CA GLN A 410 -9.68 22.31 -6.60
C GLN A 410 -10.17 21.62 -7.89
N ALA A 411 -9.36 20.75 -8.48
CA ALA A 411 -9.71 19.98 -9.67
C ALA A 411 -10.66 18.79 -9.40
N LEU A 412 -10.97 18.48 -8.13
CA LEU A 412 -11.89 17.42 -7.74
C LEU A 412 -13.34 17.89 -7.73
N ARG A 413 -14.24 17.05 -8.25
CA ARG A 413 -15.69 17.20 -8.10
C ARG A 413 -16.11 16.94 -6.65
N PRO A 414 -17.08 17.68 -6.10
CA PRO A 414 -17.73 17.31 -4.85
C PRO A 414 -18.36 15.91 -4.96
N VAL A 415 -18.30 15.16 -3.86
CA VAL A 415 -18.89 13.82 -3.80
C VAL A 415 -20.40 13.86 -3.95
N ALA A 416 -21.04 14.90 -3.41
CA ALA A 416 -22.44 15.18 -3.60
C ALA A 416 -22.67 16.70 -3.77
N PRO A 417 -23.73 17.13 -4.50
CA PRO A 417 -23.98 18.54 -4.74
C PRO A 417 -24.22 19.38 -3.49
N ASP A 418 -24.73 18.79 -2.43
CA ASP A 418 -25.02 19.41 -1.15
C ASP A 418 -23.82 19.46 -0.18
N THR A 419 -22.70 18.85 -0.58
CA THR A 419 -21.45 18.80 0.22
C THR A 419 -20.26 19.30 -0.61
N PRO A 420 -20.15 20.60 -0.93
CA PRO A 420 -19.15 21.14 -1.86
C PRO A 420 -17.70 20.96 -1.38
N ASP A 421 -17.50 20.83 -0.07
CA ASP A 421 -16.19 20.66 0.55
C ASP A 421 -15.79 19.18 0.78
N VAL A 422 -16.64 18.24 0.35
CA VAL A 422 -16.37 16.80 0.45
C VAL A 422 -15.86 16.29 -0.90
N ARG A 423 -14.56 15.94 -0.98
CA ARG A 423 -13.88 15.53 -2.22
C ARG A 423 -12.94 14.35 -1.96
N ARG A 424 -12.73 13.49 -2.96
CA ARG A 424 -11.92 12.26 -2.86
C ARG A 424 -10.46 12.50 -3.23
N LEU A 425 -9.69 13.08 -2.30
CA LEU A 425 -8.24 13.17 -2.41
C LEU A 425 -7.60 12.09 -1.55
N ILE A 426 -6.87 11.17 -2.19
CA ILE A 426 -6.14 10.09 -1.51
C ILE A 426 -4.64 10.31 -1.72
N TRP A 427 -3.84 10.24 -0.65
CA TRP A 427 -2.39 10.32 -0.83
C TRP A 427 -1.64 9.34 0.03
N ALA A 428 -0.58 8.76 -0.56
CA ALA A 428 0.35 7.89 0.13
C ALA A 428 1.72 8.55 0.27
N TYR A 429 2.37 8.34 1.41
CA TYR A 429 3.67 8.92 1.68
C TYR A 429 4.51 8.07 2.63
N ASP A 430 5.83 8.32 2.60
CA ASP A 430 6.82 7.74 3.50
C ASP A 430 7.63 8.89 4.14
N GLU A 431 7.60 8.98 5.45
CA GLU A 431 8.27 10.05 6.19
C GLU A 431 9.80 10.01 6.09
N ALA A 432 10.36 8.84 5.85
CA ALA A 432 11.81 8.62 5.81
C ALA A 432 12.39 8.71 4.38
N GLN A 433 11.57 8.71 3.32
CA GLN A 433 12.04 8.68 1.93
C GLN A 433 12.07 10.04 1.21
N SER A 434 11.93 11.15 1.91
CA SER A 434 12.13 12.47 1.30
C SER A 434 13.62 12.69 1.04
N LEU A 435 14.00 13.03 -0.20
CA LEU A 435 15.40 13.33 -0.56
C LEU A 435 15.72 14.81 -0.35
N ASP A 436 14.80 15.70 -0.67
CA ASP A 436 15.03 17.14 -0.74
C ASP A 436 14.17 17.95 0.24
N ALA A 437 12.96 17.47 0.59
CA ALA A 437 12.05 18.16 1.48
C ALA A 437 12.04 17.53 2.89
N LEU A 438 11.89 18.34 3.90
CA LEU A 438 11.71 17.92 5.28
C LEU A 438 10.24 17.94 5.72
N SER A 439 9.33 18.47 4.89
CA SER A 439 7.89 18.48 5.15
C SER A 439 7.25 17.11 4.93
N ILE A 440 6.31 16.77 5.81
CA ILE A 440 5.45 15.60 5.67
C ILE A 440 4.10 16.10 5.18
N PRO A 441 3.46 15.44 4.20
CA PRO A 441 2.13 15.80 3.74
C PRO A 441 1.06 15.37 4.77
N THR A 442 1.11 16.01 5.95
CA THR A 442 0.08 15.85 6.99
C THR A 442 -1.25 16.40 6.48
N SER A 443 -2.35 16.05 7.13
CA SER A 443 -3.67 16.59 6.76
C SER A 443 -3.67 18.12 6.81
N LYS A 444 -3.02 18.73 7.80
CA LYS A 444 -2.89 20.17 7.95
C LYS A 444 -2.06 20.82 6.83
N GLU A 445 -0.95 20.20 6.47
CA GLU A 445 -0.09 20.69 5.36
C GLU A 445 -0.80 20.61 4.00
N VAL A 446 -1.60 19.56 3.79
CA VAL A 446 -2.31 19.32 2.53
C VAL A 446 -3.58 20.15 2.41
N LEU A 447 -4.44 20.12 3.44
CA LEU A 447 -5.79 20.68 3.41
C LEU A 447 -5.93 22.03 4.15
N GLY A 448 -4.88 22.47 4.85
CA GLY A 448 -4.93 23.63 5.73
C GLY A 448 -5.59 23.32 7.08
N ALA A 449 -5.60 24.32 7.96
CA ALA A 449 -6.06 24.16 9.35
C ALA A 449 -7.55 23.82 9.45
N GLU A 450 -8.39 24.37 8.60
CA GLU A 450 -9.84 24.21 8.63
C GLU A 450 -10.27 22.81 8.14
N LEU A 451 -9.93 22.44 6.90
CA LEU A 451 -10.33 21.17 6.30
C LEU A 451 -9.60 19.96 6.88
N SER A 452 -8.45 20.17 7.51
CA SER A 452 -7.71 19.06 8.17
C SER A 452 -8.51 18.37 9.27
N GLN A 453 -9.49 19.04 9.86
CA GLN A 453 -10.37 18.49 10.89
C GLN A 453 -11.21 17.30 10.37
N ILE A 454 -11.44 17.19 9.06
CA ILE A 454 -12.10 16.03 8.43
C ILE A 454 -11.35 14.74 8.77
N LEU A 455 -10.01 14.77 8.78
CA LEU A 455 -9.17 13.61 9.05
C LEU A 455 -8.77 13.43 10.52
N GLY A 456 -8.81 14.47 11.32
CA GLY A 456 -8.30 14.45 12.70
C GLY A 456 -9.22 15.04 13.78
N GLY A 457 -10.43 15.47 13.41
CA GLY A 457 -11.35 16.16 14.34
C GLY A 457 -12.22 15.21 15.18
N ASN A 458 -13.24 15.77 15.86
CA ASN A 458 -14.19 15.08 16.73
C ASN A 458 -15.01 13.94 16.06
N GLY A 459 -14.88 13.75 14.74
CA GLY A 459 -15.52 12.70 13.95
C GLY A 459 -14.88 11.31 14.04
N GLY A 460 -13.87 11.10 14.90
CA GLY A 460 -13.20 9.81 15.07
C GLY A 460 -12.31 9.39 13.87
N ALA A 461 -11.68 8.20 13.96
CA ALA A 461 -10.74 7.65 12.97
C ALA A 461 -11.41 7.00 11.75
N TRP A 462 -12.75 6.95 11.70
CA TRP A 462 -13.51 6.20 10.71
C TRP A 462 -14.57 7.08 10.05
N TYR A 463 -14.74 6.87 8.74
CA TYR A 463 -15.92 7.34 8.03
C TYR A 463 -17.11 6.42 8.32
N GLU A 464 -18.31 6.90 8.02
CA GLU A 464 -19.50 6.07 8.02
C GLU A 464 -19.29 4.82 7.18
N GLY A 465 -19.86 3.69 7.60
CA GLY A 465 -19.62 2.40 6.95
C GLY A 465 -18.34 1.67 7.37
N GLY A 466 -17.42 2.32 8.09
CA GLY A 466 -16.24 1.68 8.67
C GLY A 466 -14.98 1.76 7.80
N ILE A 467 -14.87 2.72 6.90
CA ILE A 467 -13.64 3.03 6.16
C ILE A 467 -12.75 3.94 7.01
N ARG A 468 -11.50 3.58 7.19
CA ARG A 468 -10.55 4.42 7.94
C ARG A 468 -10.18 5.68 7.17
N LYS A 469 -10.09 6.80 7.88
CA LYS A 469 -9.60 8.09 7.37
C LYS A 469 -8.10 8.06 7.10
N ALA A 470 -7.36 7.32 7.91
CA ALA A 470 -5.91 7.17 7.80
C ALA A 470 -5.47 5.72 8.03
N TYR A 471 -4.51 5.27 7.25
CA TYR A 471 -3.90 3.95 7.38
C TYR A 471 -2.40 4.07 7.64
N ALA A 472 -1.88 3.20 8.52
CA ALA A 472 -0.46 3.01 8.73
C ALA A 472 -0.04 1.60 8.28
N MET A 473 0.76 1.52 7.23
CA MET A 473 1.27 0.27 6.67
C MET A 473 2.57 -0.12 7.40
N ARG A 474 2.48 -1.05 8.35
CA ARG A 474 3.59 -1.44 9.26
C ARG A 474 4.54 -2.47 8.66
N HIS A 475 4.03 -3.30 7.75
CA HIS A 475 4.77 -4.42 7.22
C HIS A 475 5.66 -3.99 6.05
N CYS A 476 6.93 -4.38 6.09
CA CYS A 476 7.85 -4.23 4.96
C CYS A 476 7.99 -5.56 4.24
N TYR A 477 7.38 -5.68 3.07
CA TYR A 477 7.40 -6.91 2.26
C TYR A 477 8.61 -7.00 1.36
N ARG A 478 9.18 -5.87 0.97
CA ARG A 478 10.27 -5.77 0.01
C ARG A 478 11.63 -5.98 0.64
N THR A 479 11.99 -5.08 1.54
CA THR A 479 13.35 -5.02 2.10
C THR A 479 13.48 -5.93 3.32
N PRO A 480 14.52 -6.77 3.41
CA PRO A 480 14.81 -7.56 4.59
C PRO A 480 14.92 -6.69 5.84
N GLY A 481 14.45 -7.21 6.99
CA GLY A 481 14.32 -6.45 8.23
C GLY A 481 15.63 -5.83 8.72
N ASN A 482 16.74 -6.56 8.64
CA ASN A 482 18.07 -6.08 9.03
C ASN A 482 18.58 -4.93 8.13
N ILE A 483 18.34 -5.00 6.81
CA ILE A 483 18.68 -3.91 5.88
C ILE A 483 17.85 -2.67 6.18
N LEU A 484 16.53 -2.84 6.37
CA LEU A 484 15.63 -1.73 6.68
C LEU A 484 15.99 -1.06 8.01
N THR A 485 16.30 -1.86 9.04
CA THR A 485 16.65 -1.32 10.37
C THR A 485 18.00 -0.61 10.33
N ALA A 486 18.99 -1.16 9.61
CA ALA A 486 20.26 -0.48 9.37
C ALA A 486 20.09 0.83 8.60
N ALA A 487 19.19 0.85 7.60
CA ALA A 487 18.87 2.05 6.85
C ALA A 487 18.29 3.16 7.75
N HIS A 488 17.35 2.83 8.65
CA HIS A 488 16.83 3.79 9.64
C HIS A 488 17.93 4.28 10.59
N ALA A 489 18.75 3.36 11.12
CA ALA A 489 19.81 3.71 12.06
C ALA A 489 20.79 4.72 11.46
N ILE A 490 21.26 4.45 10.24
CA ILE A 490 22.20 5.32 9.52
C ILE A 490 21.51 6.61 9.04
N GLY A 491 20.32 6.52 8.49
CA GLY A 491 19.57 7.69 7.99
C GLY A 491 19.27 8.70 9.10
N MET A 492 18.84 8.24 10.26
CA MET A 492 18.51 9.08 11.41
C MET A 492 19.72 9.40 12.32
N GLY A 493 20.84 8.68 12.15
CA GLY A 493 22.05 8.87 12.93
C GLY A 493 21.93 8.39 14.37
N TRP A 494 21.30 7.23 14.65
CA TRP A 494 21.12 6.69 16.01
C TRP A 494 22.42 6.41 16.73
N LEU A 495 23.45 5.99 15.99
CA LEU A 495 24.75 5.56 16.52
C LEU A 495 25.78 6.68 16.55
N ARG A 496 25.39 7.92 16.21
CA ARG A 496 26.29 9.07 16.28
C ARG A 496 26.61 9.43 17.73
N PRO A 497 27.89 9.73 18.06
CA PRO A 497 28.27 10.19 19.39
C PRO A 497 27.53 11.46 19.83
N GLU A 498 27.26 12.37 18.88
CA GLU A 498 26.57 13.64 19.15
C GLU A 498 25.06 13.45 19.35
N GLY A 499 24.48 12.29 18.94
CA GLY A 499 23.09 11.95 19.00
C GLY A 499 22.40 12.00 17.64
N MET A 500 21.09 11.70 17.65
CA MET A 500 20.26 11.66 16.45
C MET A 500 20.27 13.00 15.71
N LEU A 501 20.33 12.97 14.38
CA LEU A 501 20.15 14.15 13.54
C LEU A 501 18.68 14.48 13.31
N THR A 502 17.89 13.46 13.05
CA THR A 502 16.47 13.55 12.75
C THR A 502 15.80 12.26 13.22
N GLY A 503 14.48 12.23 13.28
CA GLY A 503 13.77 11.00 13.52
C GLY A 503 12.52 11.13 14.37
N ILE A 504 11.92 10.00 14.64
CA ILE A 504 10.71 9.82 15.43
C ILE A 504 11.07 9.94 16.91
N THR A 505 10.38 10.80 17.65
CA THR A 505 10.66 11.12 19.05
C THR A 505 9.57 10.65 20.01
N ASN A 506 8.71 9.74 19.57
CA ASN A 506 7.69 9.14 20.42
C ASN A 506 7.49 7.65 20.12
N LYS A 507 7.06 6.91 21.13
CA LYS A 507 6.88 5.45 21.06
C LYS A 507 5.79 5.05 20.05
N LYS A 508 4.65 5.76 20.03
CA LYS A 508 3.50 5.40 19.19
C LYS A 508 3.83 5.43 17.71
N ASP A 509 4.56 6.45 17.25
CA ASP A 509 4.94 6.57 15.84
C ASP A 509 5.93 5.46 15.41
N TRP A 510 6.84 5.03 16.31
CA TRP A 510 7.68 3.86 16.06
C TRP A 510 6.87 2.58 15.93
N GLU A 511 5.86 2.39 16.81
CA GLU A 511 4.95 1.25 16.75
C GLU A 511 4.09 1.29 15.48
N HIS A 512 3.70 2.46 15.00
CA HIS A 512 2.93 2.63 13.76
C HIS A 512 3.74 2.21 12.52
N ILE A 513 5.05 2.39 12.50
CA ILE A 513 5.91 1.92 11.40
C ILE A 513 6.47 0.51 11.65
N GLY A 514 5.98 -0.18 12.66
CA GLY A 514 6.23 -1.61 12.90
C GLY A 514 7.43 -1.94 13.77
N TYR A 515 7.93 -1.01 14.58
CA TYR A 515 8.96 -1.26 15.59
C TYR A 515 8.34 -1.49 16.97
N GLU A 516 9.03 -2.21 17.80
CA GLU A 516 8.79 -2.33 19.25
C GLU A 516 9.81 -1.44 19.97
N VAL A 517 9.36 -0.71 20.99
CA VAL A 517 10.20 0.26 21.70
C VAL A 517 10.18 -0.03 23.19
N ASP A 518 11.37 -0.17 23.75
CA ASP A 518 11.63 -0.18 25.19
C ASP A 518 12.41 1.09 25.57
N GLY A 519 11.90 1.83 26.54
CA GLY A 519 12.42 3.12 26.96
C GLY A 519 11.39 4.27 26.82
N ASP A 520 11.80 5.47 27.25
CA ASP A 520 10.94 6.67 27.30
C ASP A 520 11.62 7.87 26.63
N PHE A 521 11.11 8.28 25.47
CA PHE A 521 11.60 9.45 24.71
C PHE A 521 11.44 10.81 25.44
N ARG A 522 10.74 10.85 26.58
CA ARG A 522 10.68 12.05 27.42
C ARG A 522 11.92 12.22 28.29
N LYS A 523 12.74 11.19 28.44
CA LYS A 523 13.90 11.15 29.32
C LYS A 523 15.20 11.23 28.49
N ILE A 524 15.79 12.42 28.44
CA ILE A 524 17.05 12.67 27.73
C ILE A 524 18.21 11.98 28.47
N GLY A 525 19.07 11.29 27.71
CA GLY A 525 20.24 10.59 28.23
C GLY A 525 20.00 9.16 28.67
N GLU A 526 18.75 8.71 28.77
CA GLU A 526 18.45 7.30 29.05
C GLU A 526 18.52 6.42 27.80
N PRO A 527 18.85 5.14 27.95
CA PRO A 527 18.88 4.21 26.83
C PRO A 527 17.48 3.92 26.31
N ILE A 528 17.35 3.92 24.98
CA ILE A 528 16.16 3.46 24.26
C ILE A 528 16.57 2.28 23.39
N THR A 529 15.80 1.21 23.47
CA THR A 529 15.95 0.05 22.60
C THR A 529 14.79 0.00 21.60
N ILE A 530 15.14 -0.03 20.32
CA ILE A 530 14.20 -0.16 19.21
C ILE A 530 14.48 -1.49 18.52
N SER A 531 13.47 -2.32 18.37
CA SER A 531 13.57 -3.60 17.68
C SER A 531 12.49 -3.76 16.61
N ARG A 532 12.87 -4.39 15.50
CA ARG A 532 11.91 -4.71 14.43
C ARG A 532 11.59 -6.19 14.43
N PRO A 533 10.38 -6.60 14.86
CA PRO A 533 9.97 -8.01 14.87
C PRO A 533 9.89 -8.58 13.44
N LEU A 534 10.21 -9.87 13.28
CA LEU A 534 10.10 -10.57 11.99
C LEU A 534 8.68 -10.53 11.40
N LYS A 535 7.64 -10.56 12.25
CA LYS A 535 6.24 -10.42 11.81
C LYS A 535 5.99 -9.11 11.02
N ASN A 536 6.74 -8.04 11.31
CA ASN A 536 6.64 -6.74 10.64
C ASN A 536 7.62 -6.59 9.46
N SER A 537 8.49 -7.59 9.23
CA SER A 537 9.37 -7.71 8.07
C SER A 537 9.22 -9.11 7.46
N PRO A 538 8.08 -9.38 6.82
CA PRO A 538 7.75 -10.72 6.33
C PRO A 538 8.54 -11.15 5.10
N ASN A 539 9.54 -10.39 4.64
CA ASN A 539 10.44 -10.81 3.56
C ASN A 539 11.15 -12.13 3.96
N PRO A 540 10.96 -13.23 3.23
CA PRO A 540 11.38 -14.56 3.67
C PRO A 540 12.80 -14.93 3.27
N VAL A 541 13.64 -13.97 2.80
CA VAL A 541 14.99 -14.27 2.30
C VAL A 541 15.82 -15.05 3.31
N HIS A 542 15.67 -14.77 4.60
CA HIS A 542 16.38 -15.44 5.69
C HIS A 542 16.04 -16.92 5.87
N HIS A 543 14.91 -17.38 5.30
CA HIS A 543 14.58 -18.82 5.27
C HIS A 543 15.32 -19.57 4.14
N PHE A 544 15.80 -18.85 3.14
CA PHE A 544 16.43 -19.43 1.94
C PHE A 544 17.90 -19.11 1.82
N TRP A 545 18.42 -18.20 2.67
CA TRP A 545 19.78 -17.70 2.64
C TRP A 545 20.31 -17.49 4.06
N SER A 546 21.44 -18.08 4.39
CA SER A 546 22.09 -17.99 5.71
C SER A 546 23.34 -17.09 5.74
N GLY A 547 23.75 -16.53 4.59
CA GLY A 547 24.84 -15.57 4.51
C GLY A 547 24.39 -14.13 4.76
N ASP A 548 25.34 -13.20 4.71
CA ASP A 548 25.09 -11.80 4.89
C ASP A 548 24.14 -11.23 3.81
N LEU A 549 23.18 -10.43 4.23
CA LEU A 549 22.27 -9.71 3.33
C LEU A 549 22.74 -8.28 3.06
N LEU A 550 23.58 -7.73 3.93
CA LEU A 550 24.15 -6.40 3.82
C LEU A 550 25.65 -6.48 4.09
N GLU A 551 26.44 -6.23 3.05
CA GLU A 551 27.90 -6.18 3.09
C GLU A 551 28.37 -4.74 3.01
N PHE A 552 29.40 -4.38 3.78
CA PHE A 552 30.06 -3.08 3.70
C PHE A 552 31.57 -3.22 3.58
N ASN A 553 32.15 -2.62 2.55
CA ASN A 553 33.57 -2.69 2.26
C ASN A 553 34.16 -1.29 2.01
N VAL A 554 35.32 -1.03 2.57
CA VAL A 554 36.09 0.20 2.35
C VAL A 554 37.35 -0.13 1.57
N TYR A 555 37.63 0.67 0.54
CA TYR A 555 38.78 0.50 -0.36
C TYR A 555 39.73 1.69 -0.26
N ASP A 556 40.99 1.47 -0.65
CA ASP A 556 42.03 2.50 -0.59
C ASP A 556 41.90 3.50 -1.78
N SER A 557 41.24 3.12 -2.83
CA SER A 557 41.06 3.97 -4.02
C SER A 557 39.78 3.69 -4.76
N CYS A 558 39.30 4.68 -5.52
CA CYS A 558 38.11 4.53 -6.38
C CYS A 558 38.33 3.46 -7.46
N GLU A 559 39.55 3.25 -7.93
CA GLU A 559 39.84 2.19 -8.89
C GLU A 559 39.69 0.81 -8.25
N ALA A 560 40.16 0.63 -7.02
CA ALA A 560 39.96 -0.60 -6.25
C ALA A 560 38.48 -0.88 -5.99
N GLU A 561 37.71 0.15 -5.62
CA GLU A 561 36.23 0.06 -5.44
C GLU A 561 35.55 -0.41 -6.73
N LEU A 562 35.86 0.23 -7.87
CA LEU A 562 35.25 -0.10 -9.15
C LEU A 562 35.65 -1.48 -9.70
N ASN A 563 36.87 -1.91 -9.44
CA ASN A 563 37.31 -3.26 -9.78
C ASN A 563 36.57 -4.32 -8.95
N ALA A 564 36.40 -4.08 -7.65
CA ALA A 564 35.62 -4.95 -6.79
C ALA A 564 34.14 -4.99 -7.17
N LEU A 565 33.54 -3.84 -7.54
CA LEU A 565 32.19 -3.79 -8.11
C LEU A 565 32.06 -4.70 -9.33
N ARG A 566 32.97 -4.57 -10.28
CA ARG A 566 32.99 -5.40 -11.50
C ARG A 566 33.08 -6.89 -11.17
N GLU A 567 33.99 -7.29 -10.27
CA GLU A 567 34.15 -8.69 -9.87
C GLU A 567 32.88 -9.25 -9.22
N LYS A 568 32.24 -8.48 -8.33
CA LYS A 568 30.97 -8.87 -7.72
C LYS A 568 29.86 -9.01 -8.76
N ILE A 569 29.72 -8.08 -9.71
CA ILE A 569 28.73 -8.17 -10.79
C ILE A 569 29.01 -9.40 -11.67
N HIS A 570 30.26 -9.65 -12.05
CA HIS A 570 30.64 -10.83 -12.81
C HIS A 570 30.26 -12.13 -12.07
N GLN A 571 30.54 -12.20 -10.75
CA GLN A 571 30.13 -13.32 -9.92
C GLN A 571 28.61 -13.47 -9.87
N ASN A 572 27.85 -12.37 -9.68
CA ASN A 572 26.40 -12.41 -9.65
C ASN A 572 25.79 -12.94 -10.97
N ILE A 573 26.34 -12.56 -12.11
CA ILE A 573 25.83 -13.01 -13.42
C ILE A 573 26.24 -14.48 -13.67
N HIS A 574 27.52 -14.83 -13.53
CA HIS A 574 28.05 -16.12 -14.01
C HIS A 574 28.00 -17.24 -12.97
N CYS A 575 28.12 -16.92 -11.67
CA CYS A 575 28.10 -17.94 -10.62
C CYS A 575 26.73 -18.02 -9.93
N ASP A 576 26.11 -16.87 -9.65
CA ASP A 576 24.80 -16.80 -8.98
C ASP A 576 23.61 -16.90 -9.96
N GLY A 577 23.84 -16.71 -11.27
CA GLY A 577 22.83 -16.80 -12.33
C GLY A 577 21.84 -15.63 -12.35
N LEU A 578 22.20 -14.46 -11.79
CA LEU A 578 21.35 -13.27 -11.81
C LEU A 578 21.26 -12.69 -13.22
N LYS A 579 20.05 -12.19 -13.55
CA LYS A 579 19.85 -11.45 -14.80
C LYS A 579 20.41 -10.04 -14.65
N PRO A 580 21.20 -9.53 -15.61
CA PRO A 580 21.69 -8.15 -15.57
C PRO A 580 20.59 -7.13 -15.40
N SER A 581 19.51 -7.27 -16.19
CA SER A 581 18.32 -6.44 -16.06
C SER A 581 17.43 -6.91 -14.91
N ARG A 582 16.96 -5.99 -14.08
CA ARG A 582 15.99 -6.17 -12.98
C ARG A 582 16.47 -6.94 -11.75
N ASP A 583 17.41 -7.89 -11.87
CA ASP A 583 17.95 -8.56 -10.69
C ASP A 583 19.10 -7.77 -10.06
N ILE A 584 19.88 -7.02 -10.87
CA ILE A 584 21.06 -6.25 -10.44
C ILE A 584 20.85 -4.76 -10.68
N LEU A 585 21.11 -3.93 -9.66
CA LEU A 585 21.06 -2.49 -9.74
C LEU A 585 22.31 -1.89 -9.10
N VAL A 586 22.99 -1.00 -9.81
CA VAL A 586 24.08 -0.18 -9.27
C VAL A 586 23.56 1.23 -8.98
N ILE A 587 23.66 1.69 -7.74
CA ILE A 587 23.28 3.05 -7.33
C ILE A 587 24.53 3.81 -6.90
N VAL A 588 24.70 4.98 -7.45
CA VAL A 588 25.82 5.88 -7.16
C VAL A 588 25.38 6.95 -6.17
N LEU A 589 26.13 7.11 -5.08
CA LEU A 589 25.86 8.01 -3.97
C LEU A 589 26.69 9.30 -4.06
N GLY A 590 26.17 10.38 -3.48
CA GLY A 590 26.85 11.67 -3.34
C GLY A 590 26.07 12.84 -3.95
N SER A 591 26.71 14.02 -3.93
CA SER A 591 26.19 15.23 -4.58
C SER A 591 25.96 15.01 -6.09
N GLN A 592 25.28 15.94 -6.74
CA GLN A 592 24.99 15.84 -8.17
C GLN A 592 26.27 15.66 -9.00
N GLU A 593 27.29 16.45 -8.75
CA GLU A 593 28.55 16.40 -9.50
C GLU A 593 29.34 15.12 -9.23
N GLU A 594 29.51 14.75 -7.94
CA GLU A 594 30.21 13.53 -7.54
C GLU A 594 29.55 12.29 -8.13
N SER A 595 28.22 12.22 -8.05
CA SER A 595 27.44 11.07 -8.56
C SER A 595 27.51 10.94 -10.09
N ILE A 596 27.50 12.03 -10.86
CA ILE A 596 27.66 12.01 -12.32
C ILE A 596 29.03 11.46 -12.69
N ASN A 597 30.09 11.96 -12.04
CA ASN A 597 31.46 11.54 -12.32
C ASN A 597 31.69 10.07 -11.98
N LEU A 598 31.21 9.63 -10.81
CA LEU A 598 31.33 8.24 -10.37
C LEU A 598 30.51 7.28 -11.24
N GLN A 599 29.29 7.68 -11.64
CA GLN A 599 28.43 6.91 -12.56
C GLN A 599 29.15 6.65 -13.89
N LYS A 600 29.75 7.70 -14.46
CA LYS A 600 30.51 7.59 -15.72
C LYS A 600 31.68 6.62 -15.57
N ARG A 601 32.48 6.72 -14.50
CA ARG A 601 33.61 5.85 -14.22
C ARG A 601 33.16 4.39 -14.01
N ALA A 602 32.10 4.17 -13.25
CA ALA A 602 31.54 2.84 -13.06
C ALA A 602 31.10 2.18 -14.38
N ALA A 603 30.36 2.92 -15.20
CA ALA A 603 29.92 2.46 -16.51
C ALA A 603 31.12 2.16 -17.45
N GLN A 604 32.13 3.02 -17.49
CA GLN A 604 33.37 2.78 -18.25
C GLN A 604 34.10 1.52 -17.79
N THR A 605 34.14 1.28 -16.45
CA THR A 605 34.76 0.06 -15.93
C THR A 605 34.01 -1.19 -16.36
N LEU A 606 32.66 -1.19 -16.27
CA LEU A 606 31.83 -2.31 -16.73
C LEU A 606 32.06 -2.59 -18.24
N GLN A 607 32.03 -1.55 -19.07
CA GLN A 607 32.25 -1.64 -20.51
C GLN A 607 33.63 -2.22 -20.86
N LYS A 608 34.69 -1.76 -20.19
CA LYS A 608 36.05 -2.23 -20.39
C LYS A 608 36.21 -3.76 -20.20
N TYR A 609 35.35 -4.32 -19.33
CA TYR A 609 35.39 -5.74 -18.98
C TYR A 609 34.23 -6.55 -19.58
N GLY A 610 33.55 -6.02 -20.60
CA GLY A 610 32.53 -6.73 -21.36
C GLY A 610 31.19 -6.94 -20.62
N VAL A 611 30.88 -6.13 -19.61
CA VAL A 611 29.59 -6.14 -18.97
C VAL A 611 28.75 -5.00 -19.54
N ASP A 612 27.63 -5.34 -20.17
CA ASP A 612 26.72 -4.36 -20.74
C ASP A 612 26.03 -3.55 -19.63
N PHE A 613 26.02 -2.24 -19.80
CA PHE A 613 25.40 -1.32 -18.85
C PHE A 613 24.32 -0.44 -19.50
N TYR A 614 23.42 0.06 -18.67
CA TYR A 614 22.41 1.03 -19.06
C TYR A 614 22.35 2.18 -18.04
N ILE A 615 22.43 3.42 -18.55
CA ILE A 615 22.20 4.62 -17.73
C ILE A 615 20.79 5.12 -18.03
N PRO A 616 19.88 5.27 -17.03
CA PRO A 616 18.48 5.69 -17.23
C PRO A 616 18.35 7.14 -17.71
N SER A 617 18.84 7.49 -18.81
CA SER A 617 18.76 8.76 -19.57
C SER A 617 19.39 8.57 -20.94
N ALA A 618 20.07 7.44 -21.17
CA ALA A 618 20.64 7.10 -22.46
C ALA A 618 19.61 6.44 -23.39
N LEU A 619 19.82 6.54 -24.70
CA LEU A 619 18.95 5.91 -25.69
C LEU A 619 19.14 4.39 -25.74
N ASN A 620 20.37 3.93 -25.60
CA ASN A 620 20.73 2.50 -25.71
C ASN A 620 21.71 2.09 -24.61
N SER A 621 21.88 0.76 -24.47
CA SER A 621 22.94 0.18 -23.65
C SER A 621 24.31 0.63 -24.15
N ASN A 622 25.29 0.67 -23.25
CA ASN A 622 26.68 1.07 -23.51
C ASN A 622 26.86 2.48 -24.08
N GLN A 623 25.86 3.36 -23.86
CA GLN A 623 25.90 4.76 -24.23
C GLN A 623 25.91 5.66 -23.00
N PHE A 624 26.66 6.75 -23.10
CA PHE A 624 26.63 7.83 -22.12
C PHE A 624 25.63 8.88 -22.57
N PRO A 625 24.86 9.48 -21.67
CA PRO A 625 24.03 10.62 -22.00
C PRO A 625 24.90 11.77 -22.55
N GLU A 626 24.54 12.35 -23.66
CA GLU A 626 25.21 13.53 -24.20
C GLU A 626 25.01 14.71 -23.24
N GLN A 627 26.08 15.45 -22.95
CA GLN A 627 26.08 16.58 -22.00
C GLN A 627 25.13 17.72 -22.41
N MET A 628 24.63 17.73 -23.65
CA MET A 628 23.74 18.79 -24.19
C MET A 628 22.26 18.42 -24.26
N ASP A 629 21.89 17.15 -24.09
CA ASP A 629 20.48 16.76 -24.07
C ASP A 629 19.92 16.93 -22.65
N LEU A 630 19.55 18.16 -22.30
CA LEU A 630 18.73 18.45 -21.09
C LEU A 630 17.34 17.82 -21.18
N GLN A 631 16.94 17.30 -22.34
CA GLN A 631 15.70 16.56 -22.55
C GLN A 631 15.98 15.05 -22.54
N ASP A 632 15.51 14.40 -21.52
CA ASP A 632 15.52 12.94 -21.42
C ASP A 632 14.67 12.33 -22.55
N LYS A 633 15.32 11.64 -23.49
CA LYS A 633 14.62 11.08 -24.68
C LYS A 633 13.69 9.91 -24.33
N ARG A 634 13.90 9.25 -23.18
CA ARG A 634 13.06 8.17 -22.66
C ARG A 634 12.93 8.28 -21.13
N PRO A 635 12.25 9.28 -20.63
CA PRO A 635 12.19 9.58 -19.19
C PRO A 635 11.58 8.45 -18.36
N ASN A 636 10.75 7.61 -18.96
CA ASN A 636 10.04 6.52 -18.29
C ASN A 636 10.85 5.21 -18.26
N GLN A 637 11.86 5.05 -19.13
CA GLN A 637 12.64 3.82 -19.19
C GLN A 637 13.73 3.80 -18.12
N PHE A 638 13.65 2.83 -17.21
CA PHE A 638 14.66 2.60 -16.15
C PHE A 638 15.50 1.35 -16.39
N TRP A 639 14.94 0.33 -17.01
CA TRP A 639 15.56 -0.95 -17.27
C TRP A 639 15.80 -1.18 -18.77
N LYS A 640 16.90 -1.85 -19.09
CA LYS A 640 17.20 -2.33 -20.43
C LYS A 640 17.56 -3.81 -20.34
N GLU A 641 16.96 -4.64 -21.21
CA GLU A 641 17.25 -6.07 -21.22
C GLU A 641 18.75 -6.32 -21.48
N GLU A 642 19.26 -7.35 -20.80
CA GLU A 642 20.67 -7.81 -20.88
C GLU A 642 21.72 -6.81 -20.36
N ALA A 643 21.33 -5.65 -19.85
CA ALA A 643 22.24 -4.64 -19.33
C ALA A 643 22.03 -4.36 -17.84
N VAL A 644 23.13 -4.14 -17.12
CA VAL A 644 23.12 -3.73 -15.72
C VAL A 644 22.79 -2.25 -15.64
N THR A 645 21.74 -1.88 -14.92
CA THR A 645 21.38 -0.48 -14.72
C THR A 645 22.34 0.18 -13.73
N VAL A 646 23.00 1.26 -14.17
CA VAL A 646 23.84 2.13 -13.33
C VAL A 646 23.14 3.49 -13.17
N SER A 647 22.59 3.77 -11.99
CA SER A 647 21.72 4.90 -11.75
C SER A 647 22.21 5.79 -10.61
N ARG A 648 21.88 7.09 -10.69
CA ARG A 648 21.93 7.99 -9.54
C ARG A 648 20.68 7.82 -8.71
N ILE A 649 20.76 8.17 -7.42
CA ILE A 649 19.70 7.92 -6.45
C ILE A 649 18.34 8.51 -6.84
N TYR A 650 18.31 9.73 -7.36
CA TYR A 650 17.05 10.40 -7.76
C TYR A 650 16.28 9.65 -8.86
N ARG A 651 17.00 8.94 -9.76
CA ARG A 651 16.40 8.10 -10.79
C ARG A 651 16.08 6.69 -10.29
N ALA A 652 16.84 6.20 -9.31
CA ALA A 652 16.64 4.88 -8.72
C ALA A 652 15.44 4.84 -7.77
N LYS A 653 14.99 6.01 -7.26
CA LYS A 653 13.83 6.10 -6.38
C LYS A 653 12.60 5.47 -7.05
N GLY A 654 11.87 4.62 -6.29
CA GLY A 654 10.72 3.86 -6.80
C GLY A 654 11.08 2.54 -7.47
N ASN A 655 12.28 2.40 -8.05
CA ASN A 655 12.75 1.14 -8.64
C ASN A 655 13.42 0.24 -7.59
N GLU A 656 13.50 -1.05 -7.88
CA GLU A 656 13.98 -2.07 -6.93
C GLU A 656 14.63 -3.25 -7.64
N ALA A 657 15.61 -3.89 -6.99
CA ALA A 657 16.29 -5.09 -7.50
C ALA A 657 16.54 -6.09 -6.37
N TYR A 658 16.84 -7.34 -6.71
CA TYR A 658 17.23 -8.32 -5.69
C TYR A 658 18.62 -8.06 -5.14
N MET A 659 19.59 -7.75 -6.01
CA MET A 659 20.94 -7.38 -5.65
C MET A 659 21.19 -5.90 -5.96
N VAL A 660 21.52 -5.11 -4.93
CA VAL A 660 21.81 -3.69 -5.07
C VAL A 660 23.25 -3.41 -4.69
N HIS A 661 24.03 -2.90 -5.63
CA HIS A 661 25.39 -2.42 -5.40
C HIS A 661 25.35 -0.89 -5.16
N LEU A 662 25.79 -0.46 -3.98
CA LEU A 662 25.89 0.94 -3.61
C LEU A 662 27.36 1.34 -3.59
N ILE A 663 27.74 2.33 -4.40
CA ILE A 663 29.12 2.83 -4.49
C ILE A 663 29.21 4.30 -4.14
N GLY A 664 30.37 4.73 -3.63
CA GLY A 664 30.60 6.12 -3.24
C GLY A 664 30.06 6.48 -1.87
N PHE A 665 30.04 5.57 -0.89
CA PHE A 665 29.67 5.85 0.49
C PHE A 665 30.47 7.01 1.10
N ASN A 666 31.74 7.16 0.75
CA ASN A 666 32.60 8.27 1.17
C ASN A 666 32.04 9.66 0.80
N ASN A 667 31.28 9.77 -0.29
CA ASN A 667 30.66 11.05 -0.69
C ASN A 667 29.57 11.50 0.29
N ILE A 668 28.97 10.55 1.01
CA ILE A 668 28.03 10.82 2.11
C ILE A 668 28.80 11.00 3.42
N ALA A 669 29.74 10.09 3.71
CA ALA A 669 30.47 10.05 4.97
C ALA A 669 31.33 11.29 5.24
N LYS A 670 31.80 12.00 4.20
CA LYS A 670 32.49 13.30 4.31
C LYS A 670 31.62 14.40 4.92
N ASN A 671 30.30 14.31 4.74
CA ASN A 671 29.31 15.27 5.21
C ASN A 671 28.25 14.56 6.06
N GLU A 672 28.68 13.82 7.07
CA GLU A 672 27.87 12.92 7.89
C GLU A 672 26.69 13.60 8.61
N SER A 673 26.73 14.92 8.82
CA SER A 673 25.68 15.71 9.43
C SER A 673 24.62 16.18 8.43
N SER A 674 24.80 15.93 7.13
CA SER A 674 23.80 16.27 6.11
C SER A 674 22.63 15.28 6.12
N ILE A 675 21.45 15.77 6.51
CA ILE A 675 20.23 14.96 6.53
C ILE A 675 19.88 14.49 5.11
N SER A 676 19.98 15.35 4.10
CA SER A 676 19.71 15.00 2.70
C SER A 676 20.60 13.87 2.18
N LEU A 677 21.91 13.89 2.48
CA LEU A 677 22.83 12.82 2.08
C LEU A 677 22.57 11.51 2.83
N ARG A 678 22.23 11.57 4.12
CA ARG A 678 21.82 10.37 4.87
C ARG A 678 20.51 9.79 4.35
N ASN A 679 19.55 10.63 3.93
CA ASN A 679 18.33 10.19 3.29
C ASN A 679 18.59 9.51 1.95
N GLN A 680 19.59 9.96 1.17
CA GLN A 680 20.01 9.23 -0.04
C GLN A 680 20.44 7.80 0.27
N LEU A 681 21.24 7.61 1.34
CA LEU A 681 21.67 6.28 1.74
C LEU A 681 20.50 5.42 2.24
N PHE A 682 19.59 6.00 3.02
CA PHE A 682 18.35 5.32 3.44
C PHE A 682 17.55 4.84 2.23
N VAL A 683 17.28 5.73 1.28
CA VAL A 683 16.52 5.39 0.06
C VAL A 683 17.25 4.32 -0.74
N ALA A 684 18.58 4.42 -0.89
CA ALA A 684 19.38 3.46 -1.66
C ALA A 684 19.37 2.05 -1.05
N LEU A 685 19.58 1.92 0.26
CA LEU A 685 19.53 0.65 1.00
C LEU A 685 18.17 -0.03 0.85
N THR A 686 17.10 0.76 0.90
CA THR A 686 15.71 0.26 0.80
C THR A 686 15.27 -0.07 -0.62
N ARG A 687 16.14 0.01 -1.63
CA ARG A 687 15.86 -0.48 -3.01
C ARG A 687 16.04 -1.99 -3.15
N SER A 688 16.66 -2.63 -2.15
CA SER A 688 16.93 -4.07 -2.21
C SER A 688 15.72 -4.91 -1.79
N LYS A 689 15.51 -6.02 -2.53
CA LYS A 689 14.59 -7.11 -2.19
C LYS A 689 15.27 -8.24 -1.43
N ALA A 690 16.62 -8.33 -1.49
CA ALA A 690 17.35 -9.42 -0.83
C ALA A 690 18.75 -9.00 -0.36
N TRP A 691 19.64 -8.55 -1.24
CA TRP A 691 21.04 -8.29 -0.89
C TRP A 691 21.49 -6.89 -1.23
N VAL A 692 22.37 -6.34 -0.39
CA VAL A 692 23.06 -5.08 -0.61
C VAL A 692 24.56 -5.27 -0.45
N SER A 693 25.31 -4.76 -1.42
CA SER A 693 26.76 -4.58 -1.31
C SER A 693 27.07 -3.09 -1.32
N LEU A 694 27.42 -2.54 -0.18
CA LEU A 694 27.77 -1.12 0.01
C LEU A 694 29.28 -0.96 0.00
N SER A 695 29.79 0.05 -0.70
CA SER A 695 31.23 0.36 -0.72
C SER A 695 31.54 1.84 -0.76
N GLY A 696 32.76 2.18 -0.35
CA GLY A 696 33.32 3.52 -0.40
C GLY A 696 34.85 3.52 -0.35
N VAL A 697 35.43 4.71 -0.39
CA VAL A 697 36.90 4.92 -0.41
C VAL A 697 37.33 5.69 0.84
N GLY A 698 38.30 5.16 1.58
CA GLY A 698 38.84 5.75 2.79
C GLY A 698 37.96 5.60 4.02
N GLU A 699 38.57 5.71 5.18
CA GLU A 699 37.91 5.58 6.49
C GLU A 699 37.34 6.92 6.97
N TYR A 700 36.10 6.91 7.46
CA TYR A 700 35.40 8.04 8.05
C TYR A 700 34.66 7.58 9.32
N PRO A 701 34.31 8.48 10.27
CA PRO A 701 33.53 8.10 11.45
C PRO A 701 32.23 7.34 11.12
N MET A 702 31.56 7.72 10.06
CA MET A 702 30.33 7.06 9.60
C MET A 702 30.56 5.61 9.13
N CYS A 703 31.81 5.20 8.81
CA CYS A 703 32.12 3.80 8.49
C CYS A 703 31.90 2.91 9.72
N GLU A 704 32.29 3.38 10.91
CA GLU A 704 32.06 2.64 12.14
C GLU A 704 30.58 2.57 12.51
N GLU A 705 29.82 3.66 12.33
CA GLU A 705 28.34 3.62 12.47
C GLU A 705 27.74 2.51 11.58
N MET A 706 28.21 2.39 10.32
CA MET A 706 27.70 1.40 9.37
C MET A 706 28.04 -0.02 9.79
N ARG A 707 29.26 -0.28 10.25
CA ARG A 707 29.68 -1.60 10.78
C ARG A 707 28.84 -2.01 11.99
N GLN A 708 28.62 -1.05 12.92
CA GLN A 708 27.78 -1.28 14.09
C GLN A 708 26.31 -1.52 13.69
N ALA A 709 25.79 -0.78 12.72
CA ALA A 709 24.44 -0.98 12.21
C ALA A 709 24.24 -2.39 11.64
N ILE A 710 25.20 -2.90 10.88
CA ILE A 710 25.19 -4.27 10.36
C ILE A 710 25.24 -5.30 11.49
N LYS A 711 26.14 -5.10 12.47
CA LYS A 711 26.31 -6.00 13.61
C LYS A 711 25.07 -6.08 14.50
N ASN A 712 24.35 -4.98 14.67
CA ASN A 712 23.17 -4.89 15.54
C ASN A 712 21.93 -5.57 14.90
N GLY A 713 21.89 -5.75 13.59
CA GLY A 713 20.80 -6.46 12.90
C GLY A 713 19.45 -5.74 13.04
N ASN A 714 18.50 -6.37 13.73
CA ASN A 714 17.13 -5.86 13.88
C ASN A 714 16.88 -5.08 15.19
N THR A 715 17.88 -4.97 16.08
CA THR A 715 17.69 -4.36 17.40
C THR A 715 18.82 -3.37 17.70
N PHE A 716 18.45 -2.15 18.07
CA PHE A 716 19.37 -1.06 18.36
C PHE A 716 19.09 -0.48 19.74
N THR A 717 20.15 -0.25 20.49
CA THR A 717 20.10 0.48 21.77
C THR A 717 20.99 1.70 21.65
N PHE A 718 20.45 2.88 21.95
CA PHE A 718 21.16 4.15 21.92
C PHE A 718 20.70 5.06 23.07
N ASN A 719 21.58 5.96 23.52
CA ASN A 719 21.21 6.96 24.51
C ASN A 719 20.47 8.10 23.83
N TYR A 720 19.21 8.29 24.24
CA TYR A 720 18.36 9.29 23.61
C TYR A 720 18.86 10.70 23.84
N LYS A 721 19.13 11.42 22.77
CA LYS A 721 19.36 12.86 22.74
C LYS A 721 18.35 13.46 21.77
N LYS A 722 17.79 14.64 22.15
CA LYS A 722 16.82 15.31 21.27
C LYS A 722 17.47 15.58 19.90
N PRO A 723 16.80 15.25 18.79
CA PRO A 723 17.34 15.50 17.46
C PRO A 723 17.72 16.97 17.26
N LEU A 724 18.85 17.19 16.60
CA LEU A 724 19.33 18.55 16.27
C LEU A 724 18.54 19.15 15.10
N GLY A 725 18.01 18.29 14.23
CA GLY A 725 17.20 18.67 13.08
C GLY A 725 15.72 18.44 13.34
N ARG A 726 14.99 18.05 12.27
CA ARG A 726 13.56 17.84 12.28
C ARG A 726 13.12 16.72 13.22
N VAL A 727 12.08 16.98 14.00
CA VAL A 727 11.30 15.97 14.72
C VAL A 727 10.22 15.43 13.77
N ILE A 728 10.26 14.14 13.50
CA ILE A 728 9.23 13.44 12.71
C ILE A 728 8.14 12.98 13.67
N GLY A 729 6.93 13.39 13.40
CA GLY A 729 5.73 12.91 14.10
C GLY A 729 5.19 13.89 15.14
N GLU A 730 3.98 14.36 14.84
CA GLU A 730 2.92 14.77 15.77
C GLU A 730 1.56 14.83 15.04
N GLU A 731 1.14 13.73 14.41
CA GLU A 731 -0.27 13.54 14.11
C GLU A 731 -0.74 12.27 14.79
N ILE A 732 -1.55 12.46 15.81
CA ILE A 732 -2.20 11.37 16.54
C ILE A 732 -3.17 10.69 15.57
N LEU A 733 -2.79 9.49 15.09
CA LEU A 733 -3.72 8.53 14.54
C LEU A 733 -4.48 7.89 15.74
N THR A 734 -5.45 8.61 16.28
CA THR A 734 -6.35 8.07 17.32
C THR A 734 -7.43 7.19 16.70
#